data_9bbc4cc2150d23d7833a43b1e60763fc
#
_entry.id   9bbc4cc2150d23d7833a43b1e60763fc
#
_cell.length_a   1.000
_cell.length_b   1.000
_cell.length_c   1.000
_cell.angle_alpha   90.00
_cell.angle_beta   90.00
_cell.angle_gamma   90.00
#
_symmetry.space_group_name_H-M   'P 1'
#
loop_
_entity.id
_entity.type
_entity.pdbx_description
1 polymer ?
#
loop_
_entity_poly.entity_id
_entity_poly.type
_entity_poly.pdbx_seq_one_letter_code
_entity_poly.pdbx_strand_id
1 'polypeptide(L)'
;MDHNSLRKKSTVAFSICAAVILFWLPVARMNSQEQVPDYKNASLPVDRRVADLLARMTLEEKVAQLTCLWGNRPQVNPQTDFATDRGEFSPAKAAEVMKHGIGQIARQRERKDPREGAKFSNAVQKWLIENTRLGIPAILHDEILHGHMAKGGTSFPQPIALATTWDPEFITRVFTAGAIETRARGSHQVLGPNLDLARDPRWGRTEETFGEDPYLTSRMAVAIVKALQGSGPAIDQDHVIATAKHFTAHGQPESGTNIGPVNFSERTLREYFLPSFKAAVVEAGIMSVMPSYNEIDGVPSHANKWLLQKLLREEWGFKGHVVSDYYAIPQMMDLHRLAADKPMTAKLAIESGVDTELPDPDSFPTLLQLVKEGSVSEATLNDAVARNLRAKFLLGLFENPYVDVERAVRVTNSREHIALAAEAARRSITLLKNDNNLLPLNLSSLKSIAVIGPNAAQVHLGGYSDEPGRGVSVLQGIKDKVGSRAKVTYAEGCKITKEGGNWFADSAQLSDPAGDQKLIDEAATVAGNADVALLVLGGNEDTNKEGWADNHLGDRDSIELVGRQNDLVKAVLATGKPTIVLLINSGPLSINYIAENVPAILEGFYLGQETGVGVADVVFGDYNPAGKLTISFPRSVGQLPLYYNRKPTARRGYLFANKEPLFPFGFGLSYTTFGYSNLKISPAKIGPSDSARVSVTVTNTGKRAGDEIVQLYIRDVVSSVTRPIMELKDFKRIPLAPGESKTVEFVITPDKLSFLDLNMKSIVEPGTFDIMVGTSSAKYETVKLEVVRGS
;
A
#
# COMPACT_ATOMS: atom_id res chain seq x y z
N MET A 1 61.12 -69.42 -33.60
CA MET A 1 61.16 -69.66 -35.03
C MET A 1 61.30 -68.24 -35.58
N ASP A 2 62.53 -67.81 -35.82
CA ASP A 2 63.23 -67.83 -37.15
C ASP A 2 62.67 -66.74 -38.03
N HIS A 3 63.36 -65.84 -38.77
CA HIS A 3 64.77 -65.64 -39.03
C HIS A 3 64.84 -64.17 -39.57
N ASN A 4 65.83 -63.39 -39.26
CA ASN A 4 67.00 -62.94 -40.05
C ASN A 4 66.69 -62.37 -41.40
N SER A 5 67.34 -61.33 -41.99
CA SER A 5 68.77 -60.97 -41.96
C SER A 5 68.90 -59.61 -42.74
N LEU A 6 69.81 -58.76 -42.25
CA LEU A 6 71.12 -58.41 -42.74
C LEU A 6 71.25 -57.50 -44.08
N ARG A 7 72.01 -56.44 -43.86
CA ARG A 7 73.10 -55.81 -44.60
C ARG A 7 72.76 -54.86 -45.74
N LYS A 8 73.52 -53.87 -46.02
CA LYS A 8 74.86 -53.29 -45.71
C LYS A 8 74.97 -51.89 -46.26
N LYS A 9 75.69 -51.04 -45.52
CA LYS A 9 76.72 -50.03 -45.90
C LYS A 9 76.61 -49.28 -47.27
N SER A 10 76.78 -47.96 -47.26
CA SER A 10 78.02 -47.25 -47.65
C SER A 10 77.93 -45.81 -47.37
N THR A 11 79.03 -45.28 -46.88
CA THR A 11 79.41 -43.93 -46.52
C THR A 11 79.80 -43.14 -47.78
N VAL A 12 79.34 -41.82 -47.86
CA VAL A 12 80.07 -40.73 -48.56
C VAL A 12 79.83 -39.43 -47.84
N ALA A 13 80.90 -38.82 -47.37
CA ALA A 13 80.94 -37.51 -46.79
C ALA A 13 80.94 -36.45 -47.87
N PHE A 14 80.20 -35.35 -47.72
CA PHE A 14 80.48 -34.07 -48.31
C PHE A 14 80.11 -32.94 -47.36
N SER A 15 81.12 -32.18 -46.96
CA SER A 15 80.98 -30.95 -46.21
C SER A 15 80.51 -29.80 -47.13
N ILE A 16 79.45 -29.09 -46.71
CA ILE A 16 79.25 -27.70 -47.18
C ILE A 16 78.61 -26.89 -46.07
N CYS A 17 79.10 -25.68 -45.90
CA CYS A 17 78.84 -24.64 -44.87
C CYS A 17 77.35 -24.40 -44.57
N ALA A 18 77.06 -24.37 -43.27
CA ALA A 18 75.79 -23.88 -42.72
C ALA A 18 75.82 -22.36 -42.61
N ALA A 19 74.92 -21.67 -43.33
CA ALA A 19 74.54 -20.30 -43.06
C ALA A 19 73.35 -20.32 -42.08
N VAL A 20 73.60 -19.84 -40.83
CA VAL A 20 72.54 -19.70 -39.83
C VAL A 20 71.71 -18.47 -40.17
N ILE A 21 70.54 -18.64 -40.74
CA ILE A 21 69.54 -17.62 -40.84
C ILE A 21 68.67 -17.71 -39.55
N LEU A 22 68.92 -16.76 -38.59
CA LEU A 22 68.03 -16.55 -37.44
C LEU A 22 66.75 -15.87 -37.97
N PHE A 23 65.69 -16.65 -38.10
CA PHE A 23 64.36 -16.14 -38.21
C PHE A 23 63.93 -15.54 -36.87
N TRP A 24 63.91 -14.21 -36.77
CA TRP A 24 63.19 -13.49 -35.73
C TRP A 24 61.70 -13.66 -36.02
N LEU A 25 60.99 -14.57 -35.33
CA LEU A 25 59.54 -14.56 -35.23
C LEU A 25 59.19 -13.43 -34.27
N PRO A 26 58.38 -12.45 -34.68
CA PRO A 26 57.82 -11.52 -33.71
C PRO A 26 56.86 -12.31 -32.84
N VAL A 27 57.22 -12.44 -31.56
CA VAL A 27 56.23 -12.81 -30.52
C VAL A 27 55.17 -11.70 -30.50
N ALA A 28 54.08 -11.91 -31.23
CA ALA A 28 52.91 -11.10 -31.08
C ALA A 28 52.49 -11.23 -29.62
N ARG A 29 52.80 -10.23 -28.80
CA ARG A 29 52.08 -9.99 -27.56
C ARG A 29 50.59 -9.88 -27.98
N MET A 30 49.85 -10.95 -27.86
CA MET A 30 48.40 -10.85 -27.76
C MET A 30 48.16 -9.97 -26.52
N ASN A 31 47.94 -8.68 -26.73
CA ASN A 31 47.22 -7.87 -25.78
C ASN A 31 45.85 -8.57 -25.63
N SER A 32 45.70 -9.39 -24.64
CA SER A 32 44.39 -9.75 -24.16
C SER A 32 43.77 -8.40 -23.72
N GLN A 33 43.07 -7.73 -24.59
CA GLN A 33 42.04 -6.79 -24.13
C GLN A 33 41.23 -7.61 -23.14
N GLU A 34 41.28 -7.27 -21.86
CA GLU A 34 40.38 -7.84 -20.85
C GLU A 34 38.98 -7.67 -21.39
N GLN A 35 38.39 -8.76 -21.80
CA GLN A 35 37.06 -8.78 -22.39
C GLN A 35 36.10 -8.29 -21.31
N VAL A 36 35.46 -7.15 -21.57
CA VAL A 36 34.49 -6.58 -20.61
C VAL A 36 33.52 -7.69 -20.18
N PRO A 37 33.40 -7.97 -18.89
CA PRO A 37 32.49 -9.03 -18.43
C PRO A 37 31.07 -8.83 -18.93
N ASP A 38 30.38 -9.93 -19.25
CA ASP A 38 29.01 -9.87 -19.83
C ASP A 38 28.04 -9.08 -18.95
N TYR A 39 28.18 -9.17 -17.63
CA TYR A 39 27.29 -8.41 -16.72
C TYR A 39 27.46 -6.88 -16.84
N LYS A 40 28.59 -6.38 -17.30
CA LYS A 40 28.84 -4.94 -17.54
C LYS A 40 28.40 -4.48 -18.93
N ASN A 41 27.98 -5.40 -19.80
CA ASN A 41 27.55 -5.08 -21.15
C ASN A 41 26.03 -4.86 -21.22
N ALA A 42 25.59 -3.60 -21.25
CA ALA A 42 24.19 -3.20 -21.27
C ALA A 42 23.41 -3.70 -22.50
N SER A 43 24.09 -4.08 -23.61
CA SER A 43 23.44 -4.59 -24.82
C SER A 43 22.98 -6.04 -24.72
N LEU A 44 23.46 -6.77 -23.70
CA LEU A 44 23.10 -8.18 -23.52
C LEU A 44 21.78 -8.34 -22.75
N PRO A 45 21.03 -9.41 -23.01
CA PRO A 45 19.84 -9.73 -22.24
C PRO A 45 20.10 -9.83 -20.73
N VAL A 46 19.16 -9.35 -19.93
CA VAL A 46 19.28 -9.32 -18.45
C VAL A 46 19.62 -10.70 -17.88
N ASP A 47 18.99 -11.76 -18.36
CA ASP A 47 19.22 -13.13 -17.85
C ASP A 47 20.65 -13.62 -18.11
N ARG A 48 21.26 -13.22 -19.24
CA ARG A 48 22.67 -13.53 -19.53
C ARG A 48 23.60 -12.77 -18.59
N ARG A 49 23.29 -11.49 -18.32
CA ARG A 49 24.06 -10.65 -17.38
C ARG A 49 23.98 -11.20 -15.96
N VAL A 50 22.79 -11.61 -15.52
CA VAL A 50 22.57 -12.25 -14.20
C VAL A 50 23.41 -13.54 -14.09
N ALA A 51 23.38 -14.42 -15.09
CA ALA A 51 24.12 -15.67 -15.08
C ALA A 51 25.64 -15.45 -15.00
N ASP A 52 26.19 -14.49 -15.77
CA ASP A 52 27.63 -14.16 -15.75
C ASP A 52 28.05 -13.59 -14.38
N LEU A 53 27.24 -12.65 -13.82
CA LEU A 53 27.56 -12.05 -12.52
C LEU A 53 27.50 -13.10 -11.40
N LEU A 54 26.43 -13.90 -11.36
CA LEU A 54 26.24 -14.95 -10.35
C LEU A 54 27.38 -15.98 -10.35
N ALA A 55 27.86 -16.36 -11.53
CA ALA A 55 28.99 -17.29 -11.66
C ALA A 55 30.33 -16.72 -11.15
N ARG A 56 30.46 -15.39 -11.03
CA ARG A 56 31.66 -14.72 -10.52
C ARG A 56 31.63 -14.48 -9.00
N MET A 57 30.47 -14.59 -8.38
CA MET A 57 30.28 -14.29 -6.95
C MET A 57 30.83 -15.38 -6.05
N THR A 58 31.50 -14.98 -4.96
CA THR A 58 31.78 -15.88 -3.83
C THR A 58 30.51 -16.15 -3.03
N LEU A 59 30.55 -17.15 -2.15
CA LEU A 59 29.43 -17.49 -1.31
C LEU A 59 29.06 -16.34 -0.35
N GLU A 60 30.07 -15.65 0.19
CA GLU A 60 29.90 -14.48 1.04
C GLU A 60 29.21 -13.33 0.30
N GLU A 61 29.59 -13.08 -0.94
CA GLU A 61 28.96 -12.05 -1.79
C GLU A 61 27.52 -12.43 -2.14
N LYS A 62 27.23 -13.72 -2.40
CA LYS A 62 25.85 -14.20 -2.62
C LYS A 62 24.96 -13.98 -1.41
N VAL A 63 25.42 -14.34 -0.21
CA VAL A 63 24.65 -14.11 1.03
C VAL A 63 24.45 -12.62 1.27
N ALA A 64 25.48 -11.78 1.05
CA ALA A 64 25.36 -10.33 1.19
C ALA A 64 24.27 -9.73 0.27
N GLN A 65 24.03 -10.30 -0.92
CA GLN A 65 22.96 -9.83 -1.80
C GLN A 65 21.54 -10.18 -1.31
N LEU A 66 21.40 -11.05 -0.32
CA LEU A 66 20.12 -11.43 0.29
C LEU A 66 19.84 -10.70 1.60
N THR A 67 20.70 -9.76 1.99
CA THR A 67 20.57 -9.00 3.24
C THR A 67 20.38 -7.51 2.97
N CYS A 68 19.88 -6.82 3.99
CA CYS A 68 19.63 -5.39 4.02
C CYS A 68 20.36 -4.75 5.20
N LEU A 69 20.59 -3.44 5.14
CA LEU A 69 21.10 -2.63 6.26
C LEU A 69 20.16 -1.44 6.49
N TRP A 70 19.71 -1.29 7.75
CA TRP A 70 19.00 -0.09 8.20
C TRP A 70 19.96 0.78 9.04
N GLY A 71 20.93 1.36 8.39
CA GLY A 71 21.90 2.26 9.05
C GLY A 71 21.23 3.53 9.60
N ASN A 72 22.00 4.30 10.37
CA ASN A 72 21.55 5.52 11.05
C ASN A 72 20.51 5.26 12.17
N ARG A 73 20.54 4.05 12.74
CA ARG A 73 19.76 3.67 13.93
C ARG A 73 20.65 2.97 14.97
N PRO A 74 21.71 3.63 15.45
CA PRO A 74 22.65 3.02 16.39
C PRO A 74 22.01 2.60 17.71
N GLN A 75 20.84 3.16 18.05
CA GLN A 75 20.07 2.78 19.24
C GLN A 75 19.38 1.41 19.07
N VAL A 76 19.04 1.01 17.83
CA VAL A 76 18.38 -0.27 17.53
C VAL A 76 19.42 -1.34 17.21
N ASN A 77 20.34 -1.05 16.29
CA ASN A 77 21.40 -1.97 15.90
C ASN A 77 22.71 -1.22 15.59
N PRO A 78 23.57 -1.00 16.61
CA PRO A 78 24.82 -0.30 16.42
C PRO A 78 25.82 -1.02 15.50
N GLN A 79 25.65 -2.33 15.29
CA GLN A 79 26.56 -3.15 14.48
C GLN A 79 26.31 -2.99 12.96
N THR A 80 25.15 -2.50 12.56
CA THR A 80 24.79 -2.29 11.15
C THR A 80 24.87 -0.81 10.75
N ASP A 81 25.23 0.07 11.66
CA ASP A 81 25.32 1.50 11.40
C ASP A 81 26.52 1.85 10.51
N PHE A 82 26.23 2.53 9.39
CA PHE A 82 27.25 3.03 8.45
C PHE A 82 27.13 4.54 8.22
N ALA A 83 26.48 5.26 9.15
CA ALA A 83 26.40 6.71 9.16
C ALA A 83 27.27 7.32 10.27
N THR A 84 27.59 8.59 10.10
CA THR A 84 28.19 9.41 11.17
C THR A 84 27.09 9.84 12.15
N ASP A 85 27.50 10.41 13.33
CA ASP A 85 26.56 10.97 14.29
C ASP A 85 25.66 12.10 13.73
N ARG A 86 26.06 12.68 12.60
CA ARG A 86 25.27 13.67 11.85
C ARG A 86 24.39 13.05 10.77
N GLY A 87 24.36 11.73 10.69
CA GLY A 87 23.58 11.01 9.67
C GLY A 87 24.17 11.04 8.25
N GLU A 88 25.44 11.47 8.08
CA GLU A 88 26.15 11.44 6.80
C GLU A 88 26.74 10.04 6.56
N PHE A 89 26.92 9.67 5.29
CA PHE A 89 27.56 8.40 4.95
C PHE A 89 29.01 8.32 5.46
N SER A 90 29.37 7.21 6.12
CA SER A 90 30.71 6.94 6.66
C SER A 90 31.41 5.84 5.88
N PRO A 91 32.42 6.15 5.01
CA PRO A 91 33.17 5.15 4.28
C PRO A 91 33.88 4.14 5.19
N ALA A 92 34.36 4.57 6.37
CA ALA A 92 35.06 3.70 7.32
C ALA A 92 34.11 2.63 7.89
N LYS A 93 32.94 3.03 8.38
CA LYS A 93 31.91 2.10 8.87
C LYS A 93 31.40 1.20 7.74
N ALA A 94 31.21 1.74 6.55
CA ALA A 94 30.78 0.97 5.37
C ALA A 94 31.77 -0.16 5.03
N ALA A 95 33.07 0.08 5.16
CA ALA A 95 34.11 -0.94 4.93
C ALA A 95 34.02 -2.12 5.90
N GLU A 96 33.43 -1.94 7.07
CA GLU A 96 33.23 -3.00 8.06
C GLU A 96 31.96 -3.81 7.72
N VAL A 97 30.83 -3.13 7.46
CA VAL A 97 29.51 -3.79 7.34
C VAL A 97 29.15 -4.19 5.90
N MET A 98 29.78 -3.59 4.87
CA MET A 98 29.48 -3.86 3.45
C MET A 98 30.68 -4.39 2.64
N LYS A 99 31.70 -4.98 3.28
CA LYS A 99 32.91 -5.47 2.61
C LYS A 99 32.66 -6.47 1.47
N HIS A 100 31.57 -7.24 1.55
CA HIS A 100 31.13 -8.20 0.51
C HIS A 100 30.02 -7.63 -0.38
N GLY A 101 29.76 -6.31 -0.32
CA GLY A 101 28.60 -5.69 -0.91
C GLY A 101 27.36 -5.80 -0.01
N ILE A 102 26.19 -5.44 -0.54
CA ILE A 102 24.90 -5.51 0.13
C ILE A 102 23.77 -5.63 -0.89
N GLY A 103 22.71 -6.34 -0.53
CA GLY A 103 21.49 -6.45 -1.37
C GLY A 103 20.69 -5.18 -1.39
N GLN A 104 20.27 -4.73 -0.20
CA GLN A 104 19.41 -3.58 -0.04
C GLN A 104 19.86 -2.65 1.10
N ILE A 105 19.32 -1.43 1.10
CA ILE A 105 19.47 -0.44 2.17
C ILE A 105 18.09 0.14 2.45
N ALA A 106 17.69 0.08 3.73
CA ALA A 106 16.38 0.49 4.21
C ALA A 106 16.32 1.97 4.57
N ARG A 107 15.29 2.67 4.14
CA ARG A 107 14.73 3.93 4.65
C ARG A 107 15.76 4.98 5.09
N GLN A 108 16.87 5.10 4.40
CA GLN A 108 17.98 6.01 4.79
C GLN A 108 17.65 7.49 4.58
N ARG A 109 16.52 7.78 3.91
CA ARG A 109 16.08 9.15 3.63
C ARG A 109 15.06 9.68 4.63
N GLU A 110 14.59 8.85 5.54
CA GLU A 110 13.82 9.33 6.67
C GLU A 110 14.54 10.49 7.37
N ARG A 111 13.81 11.53 7.71
CA ARG A 111 14.31 12.73 8.40
C ARG A 111 15.38 13.52 7.67
N LYS A 112 15.75 13.16 6.42
CA LYS A 112 16.66 13.93 5.57
C LYS A 112 15.86 14.78 4.59
N ASP A 113 16.31 16.00 4.36
CA ASP A 113 15.75 16.81 3.29
C ASP A 113 16.08 16.23 1.89
N PRO A 114 15.44 16.69 0.80
CA PRO A 114 15.63 16.12 -0.53
C PRO A 114 17.08 16.15 -1.01
N ARG A 115 17.81 17.21 -0.69
CA ARG A 115 19.23 17.38 -1.07
C ARG A 115 20.14 16.41 -0.33
N GLU A 116 19.98 16.32 0.98
CA GLU A 116 20.74 15.43 1.84
C GLU A 116 20.47 13.97 1.50
N GLY A 117 19.20 13.58 1.27
CA GLY A 117 18.83 12.24 0.88
C GLY A 117 19.44 11.80 -0.45
N ALA A 118 19.40 12.66 -1.48
CA ALA A 118 19.99 12.37 -2.79
C ALA A 118 21.52 12.26 -2.73
N LYS A 119 22.20 13.13 -1.97
CA LYS A 119 23.64 13.06 -1.75
C LYS A 119 24.03 11.77 -1.03
N PHE A 120 23.29 11.39 0.01
CA PHE A 120 23.52 10.16 0.74
C PHE A 120 23.40 8.92 -0.17
N SER A 121 22.34 8.85 -0.97
CA SER A 121 22.12 7.77 -1.93
C SER A 121 23.28 7.64 -2.91
N ASN A 122 23.71 8.76 -3.48
CA ASN A 122 24.87 8.80 -4.42
C ASN A 122 26.17 8.35 -3.73
N ALA A 123 26.42 8.75 -2.47
CA ALA A 123 27.61 8.37 -1.74
C ALA A 123 27.67 6.85 -1.47
N VAL A 124 26.53 6.25 -1.08
CA VAL A 124 26.42 4.79 -0.91
C VAL A 124 26.72 4.05 -2.20
N GLN A 125 26.07 4.41 -3.30
CA GLN A 125 26.26 3.73 -4.58
C GLN A 125 27.70 3.86 -5.07
N LYS A 126 28.29 5.07 -4.97
CA LYS A 126 29.67 5.31 -5.34
C LYS A 126 30.63 4.42 -4.54
N TRP A 127 30.44 4.34 -3.23
CA TRP A 127 31.29 3.54 -2.38
C TRP A 127 31.21 2.04 -2.74
N LEU A 128 30.01 1.49 -2.94
CA LEU A 128 29.80 0.09 -3.33
C LEU A 128 30.49 -0.25 -4.66
N ILE A 129 30.36 0.63 -5.64
CA ILE A 129 30.93 0.42 -7.00
C ILE A 129 32.45 0.48 -6.97
N GLU A 130 33.04 1.41 -6.21
CA GLU A 130 34.48 1.66 -6.19
C GLU A 130 35.25 0.78 -5.19
N ASN A 131 34.58 0.28 -4.12
CA ASN A 131 35.26 -0.38 -3.00
C ASN A 131 34.89 -1.85 -2.80
N THR A 132 33.96 -2.41 -3.59
CA THR A 132 33.65 -3.86 -3.57
C THR A 132 34.19 -4.54 -4.83
N ARG A 133 34.52 -5.82 -4.73
CA ARG A 133 35.21 -6.58 -5.79
C ARG A 133 34.45 -6.60 -7.13
N LEU A 134 33.11 -6.73 -7.10
CA LEU A 134 32.27 -6.81 -8.29
C LEU A 134 31.56 -5.49 -8.60
N GLY A 135 31.62 -4.52 -7.71
CA GLY A 135 31.01 -3.21 -7.89
C GLY A 135 29.49 -3.29 -8.05
N ILE A 136 28.80 -4.15 -7.29
CA ILE A 136 27.36 -4.35 -7.38
C ILE A 136 26.63 -3.24 -6.61
N PRO A 137 25.80 -2.41 -7.26
CA PRO A 137 25.03 -1.37 -6.57
C PRO A 137 23.94 -1.97 -5.69
N ALA A 138 23.52 -1.26 -4.65
CA ALA A 138 22.41 -1.66 -3.78
C ALA A 138 21.06 -1.20 -4.31
N ILE A 139 19.98 -1.95 -4.01
CA ILE A 139 18.62 -1.43 -4.06
C ILE A 139 18.40 -0.62 -2.78
N LEU A 140 18.05 0.65 -2.91
CA LEU A 140 17.63 1.47 -1.78
C LEU A 140 16.11 1.47 -1.75
N HIS A 141 15.51 1.05 -0.63
CA HIS A 141 14.07 1.03 -0.51
C HIS A 141 13.54 2.03 0.52
N ASP A 142 12.33 2.51 0.28
CA ASP A 142 11.57 3.40 1.15
C ASP A 142 10.09 2.98 1.22
N GLU A 143 9.28 3.77 1.91
CA GLU A 143 7.84 3.59 2.01
C GLU A 143 7.10 4.59 1.13
N ILE A 144 6.10 4.11 0.38
CA ILE A 144 5.06 4.92 -0.24
C ILE A 144 3.71 4.25 0.03
N LEU A 145 2.99 4.72 1.02
CA LEU A 145 1.59 4.36 1.21
C LEU A 145 0.67 5.47 0.67
N HIS A 146 1.04 6.74 0.94
CA HIS A 146 0.27 7.91 0.53
C HIS A 146 1.17 9.13 0.24
N GLY A 147 2.29 8.91 -0.41
CA GLY A 147 3.39 9.83 -0.68
C GLY A 147 4.70 9.27 -0.15
N HIS A 148 5.81 9.88 -0.51
CA HIS A 148 7.13 9.42 -0.06
C HIS A 148 7.32 9.71 1.44
N MET A 149 7.51 8.67 2.25
CA MET A 149 7.80 8.79 3.69
C MET A 149 9.22 9.33 3.91
N ALA A 150 9.41 10.60 3.62
CA ALA A 150 10.68 11.29 3.83
C ALA A 150 10.43 12.78 4.08
N LYS A 151 11.27 13.41 4.90
CA LYS A 151 11.16 14.82 5.28
C LYS A 151 10.97 15.72 4.06
N GLY A 152 9.93 16.55 4.11
CA GLY A 152 9.55 17.47 3.04
C GLY A 152 8.84 16.80 1.86
N GLY A 153 8.59 15.48 1.86
CA GLY A 153 7.81 14.79 0.84
C GLY A 153 6.36 15.26 0.80
N THR A 154 5.70 15.15 -0.35
CA THR A 154 4.27 15.43 -0.46
C THR A 154 3.48 14.34 0.22
N SER A 155 2.68 14.71 1.25
CA SER A 155 1.79 13.79 1.95
C SER A 155 0.36 13.93 1.42
N PHE A 156 -0.12 12.90 0.74
CA PHE A 156 -1.48 12.76 0.25
C PHE A 156 -2.40 12.16 1.34
N PRO A 157 -3.72 12.09 1.12
CA PRO A 157 -4.60 11.32 2.00
C PRO A 157 -4.17 9.86 2.15
N GLN A 158 -4.42 9.27 3.32
CA GLN A 158 -4.19 7.84 3.56
C GLN A 158 -4.94 6.96 2.54
N PRO A 159 -4.48 5.73 2.26
CA PRO A 159 -5.09 4.85 1.26
C PRO A 159 -6.60 4.65 1.44
N ILE A 160 -7.09 4.50 2.67
CA ILE A 160 -8.52 4.37 2.94
C ILE A 160 -9.31 5.61 2.54
N ALA A 161 -8.74 6.80 2.72
CA ALA A 161 -9.32 8.05 2.26
C ALA A 161 -9.26 8.19 0.72
N LEU A 162 -8.10 7.90 0.11
CA LEU A 162 -7.94 7.91 -1.35
C LEU A 162 -8.92 6.96 -2.03
N ALA A 163 -9.15 5.78 -1.45
CA ALA A 163 -10.07 4.79 -2.00
C ALA A 163 -11.51 5.29 -2.09
N THR A 164 -11.95 6.23 -1.22
CA THR A 164 -13.30 6.81 -1.28
C THR A 164 -13.56 7.57 -2.58
N THR A 165 -12.52 7.92 -3.32
CA THR A 165 -12.67 8.54 -4.64
C THR A 165 -13.24 7.59 -5.70
N TRP A 166 -13.10 6.27 -5.52
CA TRP A 166 -13.49 5.24 -6.51
C TRP A 166 -13.00 5.57 -7.93
N ASP A 167 -11.78 6.08 -8.03
CA ASP A 167 -11.20 6.59 -9.28
C ASP A 167 -9.76 6.10 -9.46
N PRO A 168 -9.56 4.92 -10.08
CA PRO A 168 -8.22 4.38 -10.32
C PRO A 168 -7.30 5.28 -11.17
N GLU A 169 -7.88 6.10 -12.08
CA GLU A 169 -7.09 7.05 -12.89
C GLU A 169 -6.54 8.18 -12.02
N PHE A 170 -7.37 8.67 -11.08
CA PHE A 170 -6.92 9.66 -10.10
C PHE A 170 -5.82 9.09 -9.19
N ILE A 171 -6.00 7.86 -8.71
CA ILE A 171 -5.00 7.14 -7.91
C ILE A 171 -3.68 7.01 -8.67
N THR A 172 -3.72 6.72 -9.97
CA THR A 172 -2.51 6.71 -10.82
C THR A 172 -1.76 8.04 -10.74
N ARG A 173 -2.43 9.18 -10.83
CA ARG A 173 -1.79 10.51 -10.71
C ARG A 173 -1.09 10.70 -9.36
N VAL A 174 -1.75 10.33 -8.27
CA VAL A 174 -1.21 10.46 -6.90
C VAL A 174 0.05 9.62 -6.73
N PHE A 175 0.00 8.34 -7.11
CA PHE A 175 1.15 7.45 -6.93
C PHE A 175 2.28 7.72 -7.92
N THR A 176 2.00 8.25 -9.10
CA THR A 176 3.04 8.74 -10.04
C THR A 176 3.82 9.90 -9.41
N ALA A 177 3.13 10.86 -8.77
CA ALA A 177 3.80 11.95 -8.06
C ALA A 177 4.71 11.42 -6.94
N GLY A 178 4.22 10.45 -6.15
CA GLY A 178 5.01 9.76 -5.13
C GLY A 178 6.24 9.05 -5.71
N ALA A 179 6.08 8.33 -6.82
CA ALA A 179 7.17 7.63 -7.51
C ALA A 179 8.27 8.59 -7.96
N ILE A 180 7.89 9.70 -8.59
CA ILE A 180 8.83 10.73 -9.07
C ILE A 180 9.65 11.32 -7.91
N GLU A 181 9.01 11.68 -6.79
CA GLU A 181 9.71 12.22 -5.62
C GLU A 181 10.67 11.20 -5.02
N THR A 182 10.24 9.97 -4.90
CA THR A 182 11.01 8.86 -4.32
C THR A 182 12.21 8.52 -5.20
N ARG A 183 12.00 8.33 -6.50
CA ARG A 183 13.06 8.01 -7.44
C ARG A 183 14.10 9.13 -7.55
N ALA A 184 13.66 10.38 -7.54
CA ALA A 184 14.56 11.54 -7.59
C ALA A 184 15.50 11.63 -6.39
N ARG A 185 15.10 11.12 -5.23
CA ARG A 185 15.96 11.03 -4.02
C ARG A 185 16.87 9.80 -4.00
N GLY A 186 16.77 8.91 -4.99
CA GLY A 186 17.61 7.73 -5.15
C GLY A 186 17.06 6.45 -4.53
N SER A 187 15.76 6.38 -4.23
CA SER A 187 15.09 5.12 -3.94
C SER A 187 14.76 4.38 -5.22
N HIS A 188 14.82 3.05 -5.15
CA HIS A 188 14.66 2.15 -6.30
C HIS A 188 13.46 1.23 -6.13
N GLN A 189 13.07 0.96 -4.89
CA GLN A 189 11.95 0.10 -4.51
C GLN A 189 11.16 0.77 -3.39
N VAL A 190 9.86 0.52 -3.36
CA VAL A 190 8.98 0.97 -2.28
C VAL A 190 8.20 -0.20 -1.70
N LEU A 191 8.02 -0.18 -0.37
CA LEU A 191 7.24 -1.16 0.36
C LEU A 191 5.77 -0.73 0.35
N GLY A 192 5.14 -0.87 -0.80
CA GLY A 192 3.75 -0.52 -1.10
C GLY A 192 3.40 -0.88 -2.55
N PRO A 193 2.10 -1.02 -2.85
CA PRO A 193 0.91 -0.74 -2.04
C PRO A 193 0.59 -1.80 -0.96
N ASN A 194 -0.10 -1.35 0.10
CA ASN A 194 -0.78 -2.26 1.01
C ASN A 194 -2.07 -2.78 0.34
N LEU A 195 -2.19 -4.10 0.15
CA LEU A 195 -3.31 -4.77 -0.52
C LEU A 195 -4.16 -5.62 0.44
N ASP A 196 -3.98 -5.44 1.74
CA ASP A 196 -4.82 -6.06 2.75
C ASP A 196 -6.25 -5.56 2.67
N LEU A 197 -7.20 -6.39 3.12
CA LEU A 197 -8.59 -5.99 3.27
C LEU A 197 -8.86 -5.67 4.73
N ALA A 198 -9.29 -4.45 5.02
CA ALA A 198 -9.71 -4.04 6.36
C ALA A 198 -11.08 -4.64 6.71
N ARG A 199 -11.10 -5.82 7.29
CA ARG A 199 -12.33 -6.51 7.70
C ARG A 199 -12.53 -6.54 9.20
N ASP A 200 -11.53 -6.15 9.97
CA ASP A 200 -11.64 -5.86 11.39
C ASP A 200 -11.09 -4.45 11.70
N PRO A 201 -11.95 -3.46 11.91
CA PRO A 201 -11.53 -2.07 12.13
C PRO A 201 -10.86 -1.82 13.49
N ARG A 202 -10.73 -2.83 14.34
CA ARG A 202 -9.91 -2.75 15.57
C ARG A 202 -8.43 -2.78 15.25
N TRP A 203 -8.05 -3.37 14.13
CA TRP A 203 -6.69 -3.45 13.63
C TRP A 203 -6.12 -2.07 13.37
N GLY A 204 -5.01 -1.72 14.03
CA GLY A 204 -4.41 -0.39 14.02
C GLY A 204 -3.94 0.10 12.66
N ARG A 205 -3.77 -0.82 11.67
CA ARG A 205 -3.30 -0.52 10.31
C ARG A 205 -4.43 -0.36 9.27
N THR A 206 -5.66 -0.20 9.72
CA THR A 206 -6.83 -0.03 8.83
C THR A 206 -6.65 1.12 7.83
N GLU A 207 -6.03 2.22 8.23
CA GLU A 207 -5.77 3.40 7.39
C GLU A 207 -4.91 3.13 6.16
N GLU A 208 -4.03 2.12 6.22
CA GLU A 208 -3.13 1.75 5.14
C GLU A 208 -3.82 1.03 3.98
N THR A 209 -5.08 0.62 4.14
CA THR A 209 -5.82 -0.24 3.20
C THR A 209 -6.75 0.54 2.29
N PHE A 210 -7.22 -0.11 1.22
CA PHE A 210 -8.26 0.45 0.32
C PHE A 210 -9.68 0.02 0.73
N GLY A 211 -9.85 -0.50 1.95
CA GLY A 211 -11.14 -0.89 2.54
C GLY A 211 -11.40 -2.40 2.55
N GLU A 212 -12.68 -2.79 2.58
CA GLU A 212 -13.12 -4.17 2.84
C GLU A 212 -13.35 -5.02 1.59
N ASP A 213 -13.33 -4.41 0.38
CA ASP A 213 -13.75 -5.05 -0.85
C ASP A 213 -12.59 -5.54 -1.72
N PRO A 214 -12.58 -6.83 -2.13
CA PRO A 214 -11.49 -7.39 -2.93
C PRO A 214 -11.46 -6.85 -4.37
N TYR A 215 -12.60 -6.51 -4.98
CA TYR A 215 -12.63 -5.99 -6.34
C TYR A 215 -12.12 -4.55 -6.42
N LEU A 216 -12.62 -3.67 -5.54
CA LEU A 216 -12.15 -2.28 -5.45
C LEU A 216 -10.64 -2.23 -5.18
N THR A 217 -10.16 -3.00 -4.18
CA THR A 217 -8.73 -3.08 -3.86
C THR A 217 -7.92 -3.61 -5.04
N SER A 218 -8.45 -4.59 -5.81
CA SER A 218 -7.78 -5.09 -7.02
C SER A 218 -7.64 -4.00 -8.10
N ARG A 219 -8.65 -3.17 -8.31
CA ARG A 219 -8.57 -2.08 -9.30
C ARG A 219 -7.59 -0.98 -8.87
N MET A 220 -7.58 -0.64 -7.57
CA MET A 220 -6.58 0.27 -7.01
C MET A 220 -5.16 -0.32 -7.12
N ALA A 221 -4.98 -1.60 -6.80
CA ALA A 221 -3.70 -2.30 -6.92
C ALA A 221 -3.11 -2.19 -8.33
N VAL A 222 -3.90 -2.49 -9.36
CA VAL A 222 -3.45 -2.41 -10.76
C VAL A 222 -3.06 -0.98 -11.15
N ALA A 223 -3.83 0.02 -10.73
CA ALA A 223 -3.53 1.42 -10.99
C ALA A 223 -2.22 1.87 -10.33
N ILE A 224 -2.04 1.51 -9.06
CA ILE A 224 -0.86 1.89 -8.26
C ILE A 224 0.41 1.21 -8.78
N VAL A 225 0.37 -0.10 -9.04
CA VAL A 225 1.54 -0.82 -9.55
C VAL A 225 2.01 -0.22 -10.87
N LYS A 226 1.09 0.10 -11.79
CA LYS A 226 1.43 0.77 -13.07
C LYS A 226 1.96 2.18 -12.86
N ALA A 227 1.42 2.93 -11.90
CA ALA A 227 1.92 4.27 -11.55
C ALA A 227 3.33 4.24 -10.97
N LEU A 228 3.63 3.23 -10.13
CA LEU A 228 4.93 3.10 -9.49
C LEU A 228 6.00 2.52 -10.43
N GLN A 229 5.66 1.52 -11.25
CA GLN A 229 6.62 0.80 -12.08
C GLN A 229 6.70 1.27 -13.54
N GLY A 230 5.72 2.08 -14.01
CA GLY A 230 5.59 2.39 -15.43
C GLY A 230 4.99 1.21 -16.21
N SER A 231 5.05 1.30 -17.54
CA SER A 231 4.43 0.32 -18.45
C SER A 231 5.41 -0.63 -19.14
N GLY A 232 6.70 -0.43 -18.92
CA GLY A 232 7.77 -1.23 -19.56
C GLY A 232 8.28 -2.37 -18.66
N PRO A 233 9.09 -3.30 -19.23
CA PRO A 233 9.76 -4.33 -18.42
C PRO A 233 10.92 -3.77 -17.60
N ALA A 234 11.49 -2.63 -18.00
CA ALA A 234 12.54 -1.90 -17.27
C ALA A 234 11.93 -0.71 -16.53
N ILE A 235 12.48 -0.42 -15.36
CA ILE A 235 12.09 0.72 -14.52
C ILE A 235 12.94 1.92 -14.90
N ASP A 236 12.31 3.00 -15.35
CA ASP A 236 12.99 4.23 -15.75
C ASP A 236 13.34 5.14 -14.55
N GLN A 237 13.78 6.36 -14.83
CA GLN A 237 14.25 7.32 -13.82
C GLN A 237 13.11 8.10 -13.11
N ASP A 238 11.86 7.83 -13.42
CA ASP A 238 10.67 8.40 -12.80
C ASP A 238 9.88 7.36 -11.99
N HIS A 239 10.25 6.07 -12.12
CA HIS A 239 9.54 4.95 -11.53
C HIS A 239 10.41 4.14 -10.57
N VAL A 240 9.75 3.31 -9.75
CA VAL A 240 10.35 2.45 -8.72
C VAL A 240 9.70 1.06 -8.75
N ILE A 241 10.38 0.04 -8.23
CA ILE A 241 9.75 -1.26 -8.00
C ILE A 241 8.70 -1.11 -6.90
N ALA A 242 7.48 -1.57 -7.18
CA ALA A 242 6.40 -1.71 -6.21
C ALA A 242 6.50 -3.04 -5.46
N THR A 243 6.12 -3.07 -4.18
CA THR A 243 6.06 -4.27 -3.34
C THR A 243 4.66 -4.46 -2.81
N ALA A 244 3.92 -5.47 -3.28
CA ALA A 244 2.60 -5.79 -2.73
C ALA A 244 2.73 -6.33 -1.31
N LYS A 245 2.05 -5.70 -0.36
CA LYS A 245 2.06 -6.09 1.06
C LYS A 245 0.65 -6.07 1.63
N HIS A 246 0.35 -6.83 2.68
CA HIS A 246 1.15 -7.93 3.23
C HIS A 246 0.53 -9.25 2.79
N PHE A 247 1.28 -10.10 2.15
CA PHE A 247 0.79 -11.32 1.51
C PHE A 247 0.76 -12.49 2.51
N THR A 248 -0.42 -12.82 3.20
CA THR A 248 -1.77 -12.32 2.93
C THR A 248 -2.65 -12.37 4.18
N ALA A 249 -3.84 -11.80 4.08
CA ALA A 249 -4.93 -11.85 5.08
C ALA A 249 -4.65 -11.11 6.40
N HIS A 250 -3.70 -10.19 6.43
CA HIS A 250 -3.29 -9.44 7.62
C HIS A 250 -4.39 -8.54 8.21
N GLY A 251 -5.34 -8.05 7.39
CA GLY A 251 -6.38 -7.09 7.80
C GLY A 251 -7.64 -7.67 8.44
N GLN A 252 -7.64 -8.96 8.79
CA GLN A 252 -8.67 -9.61 9.62
C GLN A 252 -8.02 -10.60 10.59
N PRO A 253 -7.13 -10.13 11.48
CA PRO A 253 -6.46 -10.99 12.44
C PRO A 253 -7.43 -11.43 13.56
N GLU A 254 -7.13 -12.53 14.22
CA GLU A 254 -7.84 -12.94 15.42
C GLU A 254 -7.77 -11.85 16.49
N SER A 255 -8.89 -11.60 17.17
CA SER A 255 -9.05 -10.53 18.17
C SER A 255 -8.88 -9.09 17.64
N GLY A 256 -8.64 -8.89 16.34
CA GLY A 256 -8.35 -7.59 15.74
C GLY A 256 -6.97 -7.05 16.06
N THR A 257 -6.04 -7.89 16.56
CA THR A 257 -4.70 -7.49 16.99
C THR A 257 -3.67 -7.72 15.88
N ASN A 258 -2.76 -6.78 15.70
CA ASN A 258 -1.70 -6.89 14.71
C ASN A 258 -0.88 -8.17 14.92
N ILE A 259 -0.46 -8.83 13.83
CA ILE A 259 0.24 -10.11 13.82
C ILE A 259 -0.65 -11.31 14.26
N GLY A 260 -1.86 -11.08 14.74
CA GLY A 260 -2.76 -12.16 15.18
C GLY A 260 -2.97 -13.21 14.08
N PRO A 261 -3.19 -14.51 14.48
CA PRO A 261 -3.34 -15.60 13.52
C PRO A 261 -4.60 -15.43 12.66
N VAL A 262 -4.58 -16.05 11.46
CA VAL A 262 -5.74 -16.12 10.57
C VAL A 262 -6.05 -17.58 10.23
N ASN A 263 -7.22 -18.03 10.69
CA ASN A 263 -7.70 -19.41 10.54
C ASN A 263 -8.72 -19.50 9.41
N PHE A 264 -8.30 -19.18 8.17
CA PHE A 264 -9.17 -19.18 7.00
C PHE A 264 -8.94 -20.40 6.12
N SER A 265 -10.05 -20.94 5.60
CA SER A 265 -9.99 -21.97 4.57
C SER A 265 -9.34 -21.42 3.27
N GLU A 266 -8.74 -22.28 2.47
CA GLU A 266 -8.21 -21.92 1.15
C GLU A 266 -9.26 -21.21 0.28
N ARG A 267 -10.54 -21.60 0.34
CA ARG A 267 -11.64 -20.92 -0.34
C ARG A 267 -11.75 -19.46 0.09
N THR A 268 -11.74 -19.20 1.41
CA THR A 268 -11.84 -17.84 1.95
C THR A 268 -10.65 -16.99 1.51
N LEU A 269 -9.45 -17.54 1.54
CA LEU A 269 -8.25 -16.86 1.04
C LEU A 269 -8.40 -16.51 -0.45
N ARG A 270 -8.76 -17.47 -1.30
CA ARG A 270 -8.84 -17.30 -2.76
C ARG A 270 -10.00 -16.40 -3.20
N GLU A 271 -11.12 -16.38 -2.48
CA GLU A 271 -12.28 -15.56 -2.83
C GLU A 271 -12.20 -14.12 -2.31
N TYR A 272 -11.47 -13.88 -1.22
CA TYR A 272 -11.44 -12.55 -0.60
C TYR A 272 -10.02 -11.94 -0.53
N PHE A 273 -9.05 -12.60 0.09
CA PHE A 273 -7.77 -11.98 0.43
C PHE A 273 -6.71 -12.05 -0.67
N LEU A 274 -6.81 -13.00 -1.58
CA LEU A 274 -5.85 -13.19 -2.67
C LEU A 274 -6.16 -12.42 -3.96
N PRO A 275 -7.41 -11.99 -4.27
CA PRO A 275 -7.72 -11.35 -5.56
C PRO A 275 -6.93 -10.08 -5.83
N SER A 276 -6.69 -9.22 -4.83
CA SER A 276 -5.92 -7.99 -4.97
C SER A 276 -4.45 -8.25 -5.32
N PHE A 277 -3.85 -9.23 -4.67
CA PHE A 277 -2.48 -9.67 -4.97
C PHE A 277 -2.38 -10.35 -6.33
N LYS A 278 -3.36 -11.19 -6.68
CA LYS A 278 -3.42 -11.82 -8.01
C LYS A 278 -3.51 -10.76 -9.11
N ALA A 279 -4.33 -9.73 -8.94
CA ALA A 279 -4.45 -8.63 -9.90
C ALA A 279 -3.12 -7.85 -10.02
N ALA A 280 -2.43 -7.57 -8.92
CA ALA A 280 -1.12 -6.94 -8.93
C ALA A 280 -0.08 -7.78 -9.69
N VAL A 281 -0.07 -9.11 -9.51
CA VAL A 281 0.88 -10.01 -10.18
C VAL A 281 0.52 -10.21 -11.66
N VAL A 282 -0.73 -10.61 -11.94
CA VAL A 282 -1.12 -11.11 -13.27
C VAL A 282 -1.49 -9.98 -14.23
N GLU A 283 -2.18 -8.91 -13.74
CA GLU A 283 -2.65 -7.82 -14.60
C GLU A 283 -1.67 -6.64 -14.65
N ALA A 284 -0.93 -6.40 -13.54
CA ALA A 284 -0.05 -5.24 -13.44
C ALA A 284 1.45 -5.60 -13.48
N GLY A 285 1.82 -6.88 -13.33
CA GLY A 285 3.21 -7.33 -13.43
C GLY A 285 4.09 -6.80 -12.29
N ILE A 286 3.60 -6.80 -11.07
CA ILE A 286 4.37 -6.33 -9.91
C ILE A 286 5.69 -7.09 -9.76
N MET A 287 6.75 -6.38 -9.35
CA MET A 287 8.11 -6.94 -9.32
C MET A 287 8.57 -7.35 -7.92
N SER A 288 7.84 -7.00 -6.87
CA SER A 288 8.16 -7.43 -5.50
C SER A 288 6.89 -7.75 -4.70
N VAL A 289 7.01 -8.73 -3.77
CA VAL A 289 5.95 -9.13 -2.84
C VAL A 289 6.56 -9.27 -1.46
N MET A 290 5.82 -8.86 -0.42
CA MET A 290 6.18 -8.99 0.99
C MET A 290 5.16 -9.88 1.68
N PRO A 291 5.56 -11.06 2.24
CA PRO A 291 4.69 -11.87 3.07
C PRO A 291 4.27 -11.12 4.33
N SER A 292 3.10 -11.46 4.87
CA SER A 292 2.58 -10.87 6.10
C SER A 292 3.24 -11.46 7.36
N TYR A 293 3.17 -10.73 8.46
CA TYR A 293 3.66 -11.19 9.76
C TYR A 293 2.87 -12.40 10.30
N ASN A 294 1.57 -12.43 10.06
CA ASN A 294 0.69 -13.46 10.63
C ASN A 294 0.95 -14.86 10.10
N GLU A 295 0.54 -15.85 10.87
CA GLU A 295 0.40 -17.21 10.40
C GLU A 295 -0.97 -17.45 9.75
N ILE A 296 -1.02 -18.39 8.82
CA ILE A 296 -2.24 -18.88 8.16
C ILE A 296 -2.38 -20.35 8.51
N ASP A 297 -3.45 -20.71 9.24
CA ASP A 297 -3.68 -22.09 9.66
C ASP A 297 -2.44 -22.72 10.35
N GLY A 298 -1.81 -21.95 11.24
CA GLY A 298 -0.62 -22.35 12.01
C GLY A 298 0.71 -22.28 11.25
N VAL A 299 0.74 -21.79 10.00
CA VAL A 299 1.99 -21.66 9.23
C VAL A 299 2.30 -20.18 8.99
N PRO A 300 3.37 -19.62 9.59
CA PRO A 300 3.81 -18.25 9.33
C PRO A 300 4.00 -17.99 7.84
N SER A 301 3.53 -16.84 7.34
CA SER A 301 3.56 -16.53 5.91
C SER A 301 4.96 -16.60 5.30
N HIS A 302 6.01 -16.28 6.10
CA HIS A 302 7.42 -16.37 5.70
C HIS A 302 7.97 -17.81 5.61
N ALA A 303 7.25 -18.80 6.17
CA ALA A 303 7.57 -20.24 6.07
C ALA A 303 6.58 -21.00 5.19
N ASN A 304 5.64 -20.31 4.53
CA ASN A 304 4.52 -20.94 3.83
C ASN A 304 4.86 -21.24 2.36
N LYS A 305 5.37 -22.46 2.10
CA LYS A 305 5.70 -22.92 0.73
C LYS A 305 4.50 -22.94 -0.21
N TRP A 306 3.28 -23.24 0.30
CA TRP A 306 2.09 -23.20 -0.52
C TRP A 306 1.82 -21.77 -1.01
N LEU A 307 1.95 -20.78 -0.13
CA LEU A 307 1.71 -19.38 -0.45
C LEU A 307 2.75 -18.83 -1.44
N LEU A 308 4.05 -19.00 -1.13
CA LEU A 308 5.13 -18.31 -1.82
C LEU A 308 5.63 -19.05 -3.07
N GLN A 309 5.60 -20.37 -3.08
CA GLN A 309 6.05 -21.14 -4.24
C GLN A 309 4.88 -21.60 -5.09
N LYS A 310 3.98 -22.40 -4.54
CA LYS A 310 2.90 -22.99 -5.33
C LYS A 310 1.93 -21.95 -5.87
N LEU A 311 1.39 -21.09 -5.01
CA LEU A 311 0.41 -20.10 -5.43
C LEU A 311 1.05 -18.94 -6.19
N LEU A 312 2.03 -18.27 -5.57
CA LEU A 312 2.61 -17.04 -6.11
C LEU A 312 3.44 -17.33 -7.37
N ARG A 313 4.37 -18.30 -7.33
CA ARG A 313 5.29 -18.55 -8.44
C ARG A 313 4.77 -19.53 -9.47
N GLU A 314 4.19 -20.67 -9.06
CA GLU A 314 3.75 -21.70 -10.01
C GLU A 314 2.39 -21.37 -10.63
N GLU A 315 1.36 -21.03 -9.81
CA GLU A 315 0.02 -20.74 -10.34
C GLU A 315 -0.08 -19.36 -11.00
N TRP A 316 0.49 -18.32 -10.40
CA TRP A 316 0.38 -16.95 -10.93
C TRP A 316 1.55 -16.54 -11.80
N GLY A 317 2.63 -17.31 -11.84
CA GLY A 317 3.78 -17.05 -12.69
C GLY A 317 4.64 -15.86 -12.25
N PHE A 318 4.65 -15.49 -10.97
CA PHE A 318 5.43 -14.38 -10.44
C PHE A 318 6.93 -14.56 -10.71
N LYS A 319 7.56 -13.56 -11.32
CA LYS A 319 8.99 -13.57 -11.71
C LYS A 319 9.86 -12.61 -10.87
N GLY A 320 9.25 -11.83 -10.00
CA GLY A 320 9.95 -10.88 -9.16
C GLY A 320 10.61 -11.52 -7.92
N HIS A 321 11.09 -10.68 -7.02
CA HIS A 321 11.68 -11.12 -5.76
C HIS A 321 10.71 -10.93 -4.58
N VAL A 322 10.89 -11.77 -3.55
CA VAL A 322 10.15 -11.72 -2.29
C VAL A 322 11.05 -11.14 -1.21
N VAL A 323 10.65 -10.01 -0.63
CA VAL A 323 11.32 -9.42 0.52
C VAL A 323 10.58 -9.80 1.79
N SER A 324 11.28 -10.05 2.90
CA SER A 324 10.59 -10.25 4.18
C SER A 324 9.95 -8.95 4.67
N ASP A 325 8.95 -9.04 5.54
CA ASP A 325 8.60 -7.90 6.38
C ASP A 325 9.71 -7.67 7.43
N TYR A 326 9.72 -6.50 8.05
CA TYR A 326 10.78 -6.08 8.95
C TYR A 326 10.83 -6.98 10.18
N TYR A 327 12.00 -7.63 10.38
CA TYR A 327 12.25 -8.60 11.46
C TYR A 327 11.30 -9.83 11.48
N ALA A 328 10.52 -10.06 10.43
CA ALA A 328 9.57 -11.18 10.39
C ALA A 328 10.23 -12.57 10.36
N ILE A 329 11.45 -12.67 9.82
CA ILE A 329 12.18 -13.95 9.81
C ILE A 329 12.55 -14.39 11.23
N PRO A 330 13.23 -13.57 12.09
CA PRO A 330 13.47 -13.93 13.47
C PRO A 330 12.19 -14.11 14.31
N GLN A 331 11.07 -13.46 13.98
CA GLN A 331 9.80 -13.69 14.65
C GLN A 331 9.30 -15.13 14.56
N MET A 332 9.71 -15.91 13.55
CA MET A 332 9.41 -17.35 13.50
C MET A 332 10.00 -18.12 14.69
N MET A 333 11.06 -17.60 15.30
CA MET A 333 11.64 -18.12 16.54
C MET A 333 11.02 -17.42 17.77
N ASP A 334 11.06 -16.10 17.79
CA ASP A 334 10.78 -15.31 19.00
C ASP A 334 9.27 -15.22 19.31
N LEU A 335 8.42 -15.16 18.28
CA LEU A 335 6.97 -14.97 18.40
C LEU A 335 6.21 -16.26 18.07
N HIS A 336 6.37 -16.79 16.86
CA HIS A 336 5.61 -17.96 16.39
C HIS A 336 6.09 -19.29 16.99
N ARG A 337 7.28 -19.34 17.61
CA ARG A 337 7.86 -20.54 18.23
C ARG A 337 7.99 -21.72 17.24
N LEU A 338 8.15 -21.43 15.95
CA LEU A 338 8.30 -22.44 14.90
C LEU A 338 9.73 -22.94 14.75
N ALA A 339 10.71 -22.12 15.04
CA ALA A 339 12.15 -22.41 14.91
C ALA A 339 12.85 -22.35 16.27
N ALA A 340 13.88 -23.16 16.45
CA ALA A 340 14.66 -23.20 17.67
C ALA A 340 15.79 -22.14 17.69
N ASP A 341 16.27 -21.75 16.53
CA ASP A 341 17.41 -20.85 16.35
C ASP A 341 17.36 -20.11 15.01
N LYS A 342 18.24 -19.12 14.84
CA LYS A 342 18.36 -18.33 13.61
C LYS A 342 18.73 -19.13 12.36
N PRO A 343 19.61 -20.14 12.38
CA PRO A 343 19.84 -21.01 11.24
C PRO A 343 18.54 -21.70 10.74
N MET A 344 17.69 -22.14 11.64
CA MET A 344 16.42 -22.77 11.27
C MET A 344 15.45 -21.75 10.67
N THR A 345 15.37 -20.53 11.21
CA THR A 345 14.53 -19.47 10.60
C THR A 345 15.00 -19.11 9.20
N ALA A 346 16.32 -18.94 9.01
CA ALA A 346 16.90 -18.67 7.69
C ALA A 346 16.59 -19.78 6.67
N LYS A 347 16.74 -21.04 7.07
CA LYS A 347 16.43 -22.21 6.23
C LYS A 347 14.95 -22.22 5.84
N LEU A 348 14.05 -22.09 6.80
CA LEU A 348 12.59 -22.09 6.55
C LEU A 348 12.20 -20.96 5.57
N ALA A 349 12.72 -19.77 5.78
CA ALA A 349 12.40 -18.61 4.94
C ALA A 349 12.89 -18.80 3.48
N ILE A 350 14.18 -19.09 3.29
CA ILE A 350 14.76 -19.22 1.93
C ILE A 350 14.17 -20.41 1.17
N GLU A 351 13.94 -21.54 1.82
CA GLU A 351 13.30 -22.72 1.20
C GLU A 351 11.82 -22.50 0.92
N SER A 352 11.17 -21.54 1.58
CA SER A 352 9.78 -21.16 1.27
C SER A 352 9.70 -20.12 0.16
N GLY A 353 10.81 -19.48 -0.23
CA GLY A 353 10.87 -18.57 -1.36
C GLY A 353 11.02 -17.10 -1.00
N VAL A 354 11.41 -16.77 0.24
CA VAL A 354 11.85 -15.43 0.64
C VAL A 354 13.25 -15.20 0.09
N ASP A 355 13.46 -14.08 -0.62
CA ASP A 355 14.69 -13.78 -1.33
C ASP A 355 15.57 -12.75 -0.64
N THR A 356 15.02 -11.94 0.26
CA THR A 356 15.79 -10.89 0.97
C THR A 356 15.25 -10.73 2.38
N GLU A 357 16.15 -10.72 3.35
CA GLU A 357 15.85 -10.39 4.75
C GLU A 357 15.89 -8.87 4.96
N LEU A 358 14.84 -8.32 5.56
CA LEU A 358 14.69 -6.92 5.92
C LEU A 358 14.47 -6.78 7.43
N PRO A 359 14.83 -5.63 8.05
CA PRO A 359 15.60 -4.51 7.50
C PRO A 359 17.10 -4.61 7.74
N ASP A 360 17.54 -5.55 8.58
CA ASP A 360 18.92 -5.78 8.98
C ASP A 360 19.33 -7.24 8.80
N PRO A 361 20.65 -7.56 8.70
CA PRO A 361 21.13 -8.94 8.67
C PRO A 361 20.97 -9.58 10.04
N ASP A 362 20.04 -10.48 10.19
CA ASP A 362 19.77 -11.22 11.44
C ASP A 362 19.93 -12.74 11.27
N SER A 363 19.06 -13.35 10.49
CA SER A 363 19.02 -14.80 10.27
C SER A 363 19.80 -15.23 9.01
N PHE A 364 19.67 -14.49 7.90
CA PHE A 364 20.27 -14.85 6.61
C PHE A 364 21.81 -14.89 6.58
N PRO A 365 22.57 -14.18 7.41
CA PRO A 365 24.02 -14.42 7.53
C PRO A 365 24.38 -15.88 7.83
N THR A 366 23.51 -16.63 8.52
CA THR A 366 23.73 -18.06 8.83
C THR A 366 23.64 -18.96 7.59
N LEU A 367 23.06 -18.50 6.48
CA LEU A 367 23.02 -19.21 5.19
C LEU A 367 24.40 -19.57 4.69
N LEU A 368 25.42 -18.77 5.01
CA LEU A 368 26.81 -19.06 4.66
C LEU A 368 27.25 -20.42 5.20
N GLN A 369 26.93 -20.71 6.43
CA GLN A 369 27.29 -21.99 7.07
C GLN A 369 26.34 -23.12 6.61
N LEU A 370 25.04 -22.84 6.51
CA LEU A 370 24.05 -23.84 6.08
C LEU A 370 24.32 -24.38 4.67
N VAL A 371 24.81 -23.53 3.76
CA VAL A 371 25.21 -23.97 2.40
C VAL A 371 26.50 -24.75 2.43
N LYS A 372 27.51 -24.32 3.21
CA LYS A 372 28.77 -25.08 3.37
C LYS A 372 28.55 -26.48 3.94
N GLU A 373 27.58 -26.64 4.82
CA GLU A 373 27.19 -27.92 5.41
C GLU A 373 26.23 -28.75 4.54
N GLY A 374 25.71 -28.17 3.45
CA GLY A 374 24.74 -28.82 2.58
C GLY A 374 23.32 -28.88 3.15
N SER A 375 23.04 -28.18 4.26
CA SER A 375 21.71 -28.08 4.86
C SER A 375 20.74 -27.24 4.03
N VAL A 376 21.26 -26.26 3.28
CA VAL A 376 20.56 -25.49 2.22
C VAL A 376 21.33 -25.70 0.93
N SER A 377 20.62 -25.97 -0.18
CA SER A 377 21.29 -26.18 -1.47
C SER A 377 21.83 -24.86 -2.03
N GLU A 378 23.01 -24.91 -2.67
CA GLU A 378 23.54 -23.73 -3.37
C GLU A 378 22.60 -23.27 -4.50
N ALA A 379 21.84 -24.19 -5.10
CA ALA A 379 20.83 -23.86 -6.11
C ALA A 379 19.72 -22.94 -5.54
N THR A 380 19.19 -23.25 -4.35
CA THR A 380 18.21 -22.42 -3.65
C THR A 380 18.75 -21.03 -3.38
N LEU A 381 20.01 -20.92 -2.91
CA LEU A 381 20.68 -19.63 -2.69
C LEU A 381 20.84 -18.87 -4.02
N ASN A 382 21.32 -19.54 -5.07
CA ASN A 382 21.53 -18.95 -6.39
C ASN A 382 20.25 -18.42 -7.02
N ASP A 383 19.13 -19.10 -6.85
CA ASP A 383 17.82 -18.67 -7.34
C ASP A 383 17.37 -17.38 -6.67
N ALA A 384 17.54 -17.25 -5.35
CA ALA A 384 17.21 -16.02 -4.60
C ALA A 384 18.12 -14.85 -5.04
N VAL A 385 19.44 -15.10 -5.15
CA VAL A 385 20.39 -14.08 -5.61
C VAL A 385 20.08 -13.65 -7.04
N ALA A 386 19.78 -14.58 -7.94
CA ALA A 386 19.45 -14.26 -9.34
C ALA A 386 18.23 -13.33 -9.46
N ARG A 387 17.19 -13.54 -8.63
CA ARG A 387 16.01 -12.66 -8.59
C ARG A 387 16.36 -11.24 -8.14
N ASN A 388 17.19 -11.10 -7.11
CA ASN A 388 17.67 -9.80 -6.63
C ASN A 388 18.57 -9.09 -7.67
N LEU A 389 19.50 -9.80 -8.30
CA LEU A 389 20.33 -9.26 -9.38
C LEU A 389 19.48 -8.82 -10.58
N ARG A 390 18.48 -9.63 -10.96
CA ARG A 390 17.56 -9.28 -12.05
C ARG A 390 16.85 -7.95 -11.76
N ALA A 391 16.37 -7.72 -10.54
CA ALA A 391 15.77 -6.45 -10.14
C ALA A 391 16.73 -5.28 -10.32
N LYS A 392 18.01 -5.42 -9.93
CA LYS A 392 19.04 -4.39 -10.09
C LYS A 392 19.32 -4.05 -11.55
N PHE A 393 19.34 -5.06 -12.45
CA PHE A 393 19.51 -4.83 -13.89
C PHE A 393 18.28 -4.15 -14.49
N LEU A 394 17.06 -4.53 -14.10
CA LEU A 394 15.83 -3.91 -14.61
C LEU A 394 15.66 -2.46 -14.12
N LEU A 395 16.24 -2.12 -12.98
CA LEU A 395 16.34 -0.73 -12.46
C LEU A 395 17.43 0.10 -13.17
N GLY A 396 18.25 -0.51 -14.03
CA GLY A 396 19.37 0.16 -14.69
C GLY A 396 20.49 0.60 -13.75
N LEU A 397 20.64 -0.02 -12.58
CA LEU A 397 21.59 0.43 -11.55
C LEU A 397 23.06 0.26 -11.97
N PHE A 398 23.36 -0.67 -12.87
CA PHE A 398 24.70 -0.87 -13.40
C PHE A 398 25.09 0.19 -14.42
N GLU A 399 24.12 0.83 -15.08
CA GLU A 399 24.30 1.87 -16.09
C GLU A 399 24.21 3.27 -15.49
N ASN A 400 23.23 3.48 -14.60
CA ASN A 400 22.95 4.78 -13.99
C ASN A 400 22.54 4.65 -12.52
N PRO A 401 23.51 4.45 -11.59
CA PRO A 401 23.26 4.29 -10.16
C PRO A 401 22.99 5.60 -9.41
N TYR A 402 23.25 6.75 -10.04
CA TYR A 402 23.20 8.06 -9.39
C TYR A 402 21.95 8.86 -9.76
N VAL A 403 21.61 9.83 -8.90
CA VAL A 403 20.51 10.76 -9.11
C VAL A 403 20.97 12.21 -9.13
N ASP A 404 20.22 13.07 -9.84
CA ASP A 404 20.42 14.51 -9.84
C ASP A 404 19.88 15.14 -8.55
N VAL A 405 20.80 15.66 -7.73
CA VAL A 405 20.49 16.29 -6.44
C VAL A 405 19.55 17.50 -6.60
N GLU A 406 19.73 18.30 -7.63
CA GLU A 406 18.90 19.47 -7.88
C GLU A 406 17.51 19.09 -8.37
N ARG A 407 17.39 17.98 -9.13
CA ARG A 407 16.08 17.42 -9.48
C ARG A 407 15.31 16.98 -8.23
N ALA A 408 15.96 16.30 -7.29
CA ALA A 408 15.32 15.89 -6.04
C ALA A 408 14.70 17.09 -5.30
N VAL A 409 15.41 18.22 -5.24
CA VAL A 409 14.90 19.46 -4.63
C VAL A 409 13.71 20.04 -5.42
N ARG A 410 13.79 20.02 -6.76
CA ARG A 410 12.76 20.65 -7.61
C ARG A 410 11.43 19.90 -7.59
N VAL A 411 11.46 18.56 -7.60
CA VAL A 411 10.24 17.76 -7.73
C VAL A 411 9.55 17.54 -6.39
N THR A 412 10.32 17.50 -5.28
CA THR A 412 9.76 17.23 -3.96
C THR A 412 8.85 18.38 -3.53
N ASN A 413 7.61 18.03 -3.16
CA ASN A 413 6.58 18.96 -2.70
C ASN A 413 6.44 20.17 -3.66
N SER A 414 6.51 19.91 -4.95
CA SER A 414 6.36 20.91 -6.00
C SER A 414 4.97 21.55 -5.95
N ARG A 415 4.81 22.71 -6.58
CA ARG A 415 3.50 23.38 -6.67
C ARG A 415 2.43 22.48 -7.30
N GLU A 416 2.82 21.66 -8.26
CA GLU A 416 1.93 20.70 -8.92
C GLU A 416 1.52 19.59 -7.94
N HIS A 417 2.45 19.04 -7.17
CA HIS A 417 2.16 18.01 -6.18
C HIS A 417 1.32 18.55 -5.01
N ILE A 418 1.57 19.78 -4.54
CA ILE A 418 0.74 20.46 -3.55
C ILE A 418 -0.71 20.63 -4.06
N ALA A 419 -0.86 21.08 -5.32
CA ALA A 419 -2.19 21.23 -5.91
C ALA A 419 -2.92 19.88 -6.04
N LEU A 420 -2.18 18.82 -6.40
CA LEU A 420 -2.71 17.46 -6.45
C LEU A 420 -3.09 16.94 -5.05
N ALA A 421 -2.32 17.24 -4.00
CA ALA A 421 -2.67 16.90 -2.63
C ALA A 421 -3.95 17.60 -2.16
N ALA A 422 -4.14 18.87 -2.51
CA ALA A 422 -5.39 19.59 -2.25
C ALA A 422 -6.58 19.01 -3.03
N GLU A 423 -6.37 18.61 -4.30
CA GLU A 423 -7.38 17.88 -5.08
C GLU A 423 -7.72 16.55 -4.41
N ALA A 424 -6.72 15.80 -3.97
CA ALA A 424 -6.92 14.52 -3.29
C ALA A 424 -7.70 14.68 -1.99
N ALA A 425 -7.35 15.66 -1.16
CA ALA A 425 -8.05 15.92 0.09
C ALA A 425 -9.55 16.17 -0.13
N ARG A 426 -9.93 17.11 -1.04
CA ARG A 426 -11.36 17.38 -1.26
C ARG A 426 -12.12 16.25 -1.94
N ARG A 427 -11.47 15.46 -2.82
CA ARG A 427 -12.09 14.31 -3.50
C ARG A 427 -12.32 13.12 -2.58
N SER A 428 -11.55 13.01 -1.50
CA SER A 428 -11.62 11.92 -0.54
C SER A 428 -12.70 12.12 0.53
N ILE A 429 -13.25 13.32 0.69
CA ILE A 429 -14.28 13.59 1.70
C ILE A 429 -15.61 12.96 1.30
N THR A 430 -16.18 12.20 2.23
CA THR A 430 -17.50 11.56 2.09
C THR A 430 -18.54 12.28 2.95
N LEU A 431 -19.64 12.70 2.34
CA LEU A 431 -20.78 13.28 3.05
C LEU A 431 -21.70 12.16 3.56
N LEU A 432 -21.76 11.99 4.89
CA LEU A 432 -22.54 10.92 5.54
C LEU A 432 -23.97 11.36 5.88
N LYS A 433 -24.18 12.64 6.23
CA LYS A 433 -25.47 13.19 6.61
C LYS A 433 -25.53 14.67 6.23
N ASN A 434 -26.70 15.16 5.81
CA ASN A 434 -26.92 16.58 5.49
C ASN A 434 -28.40 16.96 5.60
N ASP A 435 -28.92 16.97 6.83
CA ASP A 435 -30.31 17.32 7.11
C ASP A 435 -30.56 18.79 6.77
N ASN A 436 -31.71 19.06 6.16
CA ASN A 436 -32.13 20.39 5.76
C ASN A 436 -31.14 21.16 4.86
N ASN A 437 -30.24 20.44 4.20
CA ASN A 437 -29.19 21.02 3.35
C ASN A 437 -28.32 22.05 4.10
N LEU A 438 -27.93 21.75 5.35
CA LEU A 438 -27.06 22.61 6.16
C LEU A 438 -25.73 22.89 5.44
N LEU A 439 -25.19 21.89 4.76
CA LEU A 439 -24.05 22.04 3.87
C LEU A 439 -24.50 22.11 2.40
N PRO A 440 -23.84 22.90 1.55
CA PRO A 440 -22.69 23.75 1.87
C PRO A 440 -23.13 25.05 2.55
N LEU A 441 -22.24 25.60 3.39
CA LEU A 441 -22.46 26.88 4.04
C LEU A 441 -22.42 28.01 3.03
N ASN A 442 -23.36 28.96 3.18
CA ASN A 442 -23.39 30.18 2.35
C ASN A 442 -22.52 31.27 2.97
N LEU A 443 -21.30 31.45 2.46
CA LEU A 443 -20.35 32.42 2.97
C LEU A 443 -20.84 33.88 2.89
N SER A 444 -21.77 34.22 1.98
CA SER A 444 -22.30 35.58 1.86
C SER A 444 -23.25 35.98 3.00
N SER A 445 -23.87 35.00 3.66
CA SER A 445 -24.76 35.23 4.81
C SER A 445 -24.13 34.88 6.17
N LEU A 446 -22.99 34.19 6.17
CA LEU A 446 -22.29 33.75 7.38
C LEU A 446 -21.58 34.94 8.03
N LYS A 447 -21.83 35.19 9.33
CA LYS A 447 -21.16 36.24 10.11
C LYS A 447 -20.06 35.66 11.01
N SER A 448 -20.25 34.44 11.49
CA SER A 448 -19.29 33.77 12.36
C SER A 448 -19.37 32.25 12.28
N ILE A 449 -18.23 31.60 12.43
CA ILE A 449 -18.09 30.15 12.53
C ILE A 449 -17.17 29.79 13.70
N ALA A 450 -17.61 28.84 14.52
CA ALA A 450 -16.79 28.24 15.56
C ALA A 450 -16.18 26.97 15.02
N VAL A 451 -14.85 26.87 14.95
CA VAL A 451 -14.11 25.65 14.59
C VAL A 451 -13.59 25.05 15.89
N ILE A 452 -14.08 23.88 16.24
CA ILE A 452 -13.92 23.31 17.57
C ILE A 452 -13.44 21.85 17.43
N GLY A 453 -12.60 21.40 18.34
CA GLY A 453 -12.22 20.00 18.43
C GLY A 453 -10.72 19.76 18.45
N PRO A 454 -10.31 18.57 18.94
CA PRO A 454 -8.90 18.22 19.11
C PRO A 454 -8.14 18.17 17.77
N ASN A 455 -8.81 17.80 16.67
CA ASN A 455 -8.20 17.68 15.35
C ASN A 455 -8.35 18.96 14.49
N ALA A 456 -8.83 20.07 15.06
CA ALA A 456 -9.11 21.30 14.30
C ALA A 456 -7.83 22.07 13.92
N ALA A 457 -6.89 22.20 14.85
CA ALA A 457 -5.72 23.09 14.72
C ALA A 457 -4.44 22.37 14.27
N GLN A 458 -4.44 21.05 14.29
CA GLN A 458 -3.31 20.21 13.87
C GLN A 458 -3.60 19.52 12.54
N VAL A 459 -2.54 19.09 11.85
CA VAL A 459 -2.63 18.23 10.66
C VAL A 459 -2.24 16.82 11.08
N HIS A 460 -3.18 15.90 11.03
CA HIS A 460 -2.95 14.49 11.28
C HIS A 460 -2.73 13.78 9.94
N LEU A 461 -1.59 13.13 9.81
CA LEU A 461 -1.18 12.44 8.58
C LEU A 461 -1.40 10.92 8.65
N GLY A 462 -1.47 10.38 9.86
CA GLY A 462 -1.49 8.94 10.10
C GLY A 462 -0.11 8.29 9.99
N GLY A 463 -0.09 6.96 9.97
CA GLY A 463 1.12 6.15 9.88
C GLY A 463 1.85 6.31 8.55
N TYR A 464 3.12 5.87 8.53
CA TYR A 464 3.99 5.91 7.34
C TYR A 464 4.12 7.31 6.72
N SER A 465 4.14 8.33 7.59
CA SER A 465 4.34 9.73 7.25
C SER A 465 5.64 10.25 7.87
N ASP A 466 6.24 11.26 7.23
CA ASP A 466 7.33 12.07 7.81
C ASP A 466 6.87 13.53 7.81
N GLU A 467 7.68 14.42 8.34
CA GLU A 467 7.41 15.86 8.40
C GLU A 467 7.24 16.42 6.97
N PRO A 468 6.04 16.84 6.56
CA PRO A 468 5.82 17.39 5.23
C PRO A 468 6.45 18.77 5.12
N GLY A 469 6.77 19.20 3.91
CA GLY A 469 7.26 20.56 3.68
C GLY A 469 6.22 21.65 3.95
N ARG A 470 4.93 21.26 4.07
CA ARG A 470 3.78 22.12 4.29
C ARG A 470 2.65 21.34 4.94
N GLY A 471 1.88 21.97 5.80
CA GLY A 471 0.65 21.41 6.38
C GLY A 471 -0.40 22.49 6.59
N VAL A 472 -1.64 22.24 6.16
CA VAL A 472 -2.78 23.15 6.34
C VAL A 472 -3.84 22.45 7.18
N SER A 473 -3.98 22.88 8.46
CA SER A 473 -5.01 22.37 9.36
C SER A 473 -6.41 22.82 8.94
N VAL A 474 -7.44 22.14 9.43
CA VAL A 474 -8.84 22.53 9.21
C VAL A 474 -9.09 23.99 9.63
N LEU A 475 -8.62 24.37 10.81
CA LEU A 475 -8.74 25.75 11.32
C LEU A 475 -8.09 26.76 10.36
N GLN A 476 -6.89 26.46 9.86
CA GLN A 476 -6.19 27.35 8.93
C GLN A 476 -6.93 27.44 7.58
N GLY A 477 -7.35 26.30 7.02
CA GLY A 477 -8.10 26.28 5.75
C GLY A 477 -9.42 27.03 5.82
N ILE A 478 -10.17 26.91 6.92
CA ILE A 478 -11.38 27.70 7.16
C ILE A 478 -11.07 29.19 7.29
N LYS A 479 -10.01 29.56 8.04
CA LYS A 479 -9.58 30.98 8.14
C LYS A 479 -9.22 31.57 6.78
N ASP A 480 -8.43 30.89 6.01
CA ASP A 480 -8.00 31.33 4.68
C ASP A 480 -9.18 31.48 3.72
N LYS A 481 -10.12 30.54 3.76
CA LYS A 481 -11.34 30.56 2.93
C LYS A 481 -12.27 31.71 3.31
N VAL A 482 -12.50 31.90 4.58
CA VAL A 482 -13.42 32.93 5.11
C VAL A 482 -12.82 34.33 4.94
N GLY A 483 -11.53 34.51 5.20
CA GLY A 483 -10.84 35.80 5.18
C GLY A 483 -11.49 36.79 6.16
N SER A 484 -11.77 38.00 5.68
CA SER A 484 -12.44 39.03 6.47
C SER A 484 -13.97 39.00 6.41
N ARG A 485 -14.57 38.01 5.67
CA ARG A 485 -16.02 37.96 5.41
C ARG A 485 -16.84 37.51 6.61
N ALA A 486 -16.25 36.68 7.47
CA ALA A 486 -16.89 36.24 8.72
C ALA A 486 -15.82 36.01 9.81
N LYS A 487 -16.25 36.06 11.08
CA LYS A 487 -15.38 35.81 12.23
C LYS A 487 -15.19 34.30 12.42
N VAL A 488 -13.93 33.84 12.49
CA VAL A 488 -13.58 32.48 12.87
C VAL A 488 -13.12 32.47 14.33
N THR A 489 -13.76 31.68 15.18
CA THR A 489 -13.36 31.43 16.56
C THR A 489 -12.92 29.96 16.72
N TYR A 490 -12.04 29.70 17.66
CA TYR A 490 -11.49 28.36 17.89
C TYR A 490 -11.59 27.98 19.38
N ALA A 491 -11.85 26.73 19.65
CA ALA A 491 -11.66 26.06 20.94
C ALA A 491 -11.20 24.63 20.74
N GLU A 492 -10.28 24.13 21.56
CA GLU A 492 -9.80 22.75 21.50
C GLU A 492 -10.91 21.74 21.89
N GLY A 493 -11.77 22.11 22.82
CA GLY A 493 -12.92 21.32 23.23
C GLY A 493 -12.62 20.17 24.18
N CYS A 494 -11.72 19.29 23.80
CA CYS A 494 -11.16 18.21 24.63
C CYS A 494 -9.89 17.70 23.95
N LYS A 495 -9.14 16.87 24.66
CA LYS A 495 -8.01 16.12 24.08
C LYS A 495 -8.43 14.69 23.75
N ILE A 496 -7.76 14.07 22.79
CA ILE A 496 -7.91 12.64 22.49
C ILE A 496 -7.01 11.84 23.44
N THR A 497 -5.70 12.17 23.41
CA THR A 497 -4.67 11.61 24.27
C THR A 497 -3.92 12.73 24.98
N LYS A 498 -3.20 12.39 26.02
CA LYS A 498 -2.46 13.35 26.84
C LYS A 498 -1.36 14.06 26.05
N GLU A 499 -0.64 13.32 25.22
CA GLU A 499 0.57 13.78 24.50
C GLU A 499 0.28 14.34 23.09
N GLY A 500 -0.95 14.17 22.58
CA GLY A 500 -1.40 14.85 21.35
C GLY A 500 -1.09 14.14 20.02
N GLY A 501 -0.71 12.89 20.03
CA GLY A 501 -0.48 12.07 18.84
C GLY A 501 1.00 11.92 18.47
N ASN A 502 1.51 10.70 18.57
CA ASN A 502 2.85 10.34 18.13
C ASN A 502 2.89 8.87 17.71
N TRP A 503 3.01 8.65 16.40
CA TRP A 503 3.04 7.29 15.84
C TRP A 503 4.20 6.43 16.40
N PHE A 504 5.31 7.05 16.81
CA PHE A 504 6.47 6.35 17.39
C PHE A 504 6.41 6.19 18.91
N ALA A 505 5.38 6.70 19.59
CA ALA A 505 5.26 6.56 21.05
C ALA A 505 4.92 5.10 21.43
N ASP A 506 5.61 4.56 22.42
CA ASP A 506 5.37 3.19 22.90
C ASP A 506 4.02 3.04 23.61
N SER A 507 3.51 4.10 24.23
CA SER A 507 2.24 4.07 24.95
C SER A 507 1.42 5.35 24.73
N ALA A 508 0.10 5.20 24.73
CA ALA A 508 -0.85 6.30 24.73
C ALA A 508 -1.53 6.39 26.11
N GLN A 509 -1.73 7.60 26.60
CA GLN A 509 -2.48 7.86 27.84
C GLN A 509 -3.69 8.73 27.52
N LEU A 510 -4.82 8.41 28.15
CA LEU A 510 -6.01 9.26 28.09
C LEU A 510 -5.71 10.61 28.76
N SER A 511 -6.36 11.65 28.26
CA SER A 511 -6.30 13.00 28.86
C SER A 511 -6.95 13.04 30.24
N ASP A 512 -6.65 14.11 31.04
CA ASP A 512 -7.30 14.35 32.33
C ASP A 512 -8.77 14.74 32.14
N PRO A 513 -9.73 13.97 32.64
CA PRO A 513 -11.16 14.27 32.48
C PRO A 513 -11.59 15.63 33.08
N ALA A 514 -10.93 16.09 34.15
CA ALA A 514 -11.25 17.37 34.78
C ALA A 514 -10.73 18.55 33.96
N GLY A 515 -9.55 18.39 33.35
CA GLY A 515 -9.02 19.33 32.37
C GLY A 515 -9.90 19.44 31.13
N ASP A 516 -10.31 18.29 30.59
CA ASP A 516 -11.22 18.23 29.44
C ASP A 516 -12.58 18.89 29.72
N GLN A 517 -13.13 18.79 30.94
CA GLN A 517 -14.40 19.46 31.25
C GLN A 517 -14.30 20.98 31.09
N LYS A 518 -13.19 21.59 31.48
CA LYS A 518 -12.97 23.03 31.28
C LYS A 518 -12.92 23.44 29.83
N LEU A 519 -12.24 22.61 29.02
CA LEU A 519 -12.16 22.81 27.57
C LEU A 519 -13.53 22.65 26.89
N ILE A 520 -14.35 21.68 27.32
CA ILE A 520 -15.72 21.47 26.86
C ILE A 520 -16.61 22.69 27.18
N ASP A 521 -16.53 23.23 28.40
CA ASP A 521 -17.32 24.43 28.84
C ASP A 521 -16.93 25.67 28.03
N GLU A 522 -15.62 25.86 27.76
CA GLU A 522 -15.11 26.90 26.85
C GLU A 522 -15.67 26.74 25.44
N ALA A 523 -15.57 25.51 24.89
CA ALA A 523 -16.04 25.19 23.55
C ALA A 523 -17.55 25.41 23.38
N ALA A 524 -18.35 25.07 24.38
CA ALA A 524 -19.79 25.36 24.41
C ALA A 524 -20.05 26.87 24.37
N THR A 525 -19.26 27.66 25.11
CA THR A 525 -19.34 29.13 25.09
C THR A 525 -18.99 29.68 23.70
N VAL A 526 -17.91 29.19 23.09
CA VAL A 526 -17.48 29.61 21.74
C VAL A 526 -18.52 29.24 20.70
N ALA A 527 -19.11 28.03 20.75
CA ALA A 527 -20.19 27.59 19.87
C ALA A 527 -21.44 28.44 20.02
N GLY A 528 -21.87 28.75 21.26
CA GLY A 528 -23.05 29.56 21.56
C GLY A 528 -23.00 30.99 20.99
N ASN A 529 -21.78 31.52 20.78
CA ASN A 529 -21.53 32.85 20.22
C ASN A 529 -21.32 32.86 18.70
N ALA A 530 -21.44 31.72 18.00
CA ALA A 530 -21.28 31.62 16.56
C ALA A 530 -22.62 31.35 15.84
N ASP A 531 -22.66 31.57 14.53
CA ASP A 531 -23.82 31.23 13.69
C ASP A 531 -23.89 29.72 13.43
N VAL A 532 -22.73 29.06 13.36
CA VAL A 532 -22.57 27.62 13.10
C VAL A 532 -21.32 27.09 13.80
N ALA A 533 -21.35 25.85 14.26
CA ALA A 533 -20.21 25.13 14.81
C ALA A 533 -19.75 24.03 13.84
N LEU A 534 -18.46 23.99 13.58
CA LEU A 534 -17.77 22.87 12.92
C LEU A 534 -16.93 22.14 13.97
N LEU A 535 -17.36 20.94 14.34
CA LEU A 535 -16.63 20.05 15.23
C LEU A 535 -15.69 19.16 14.42
N VAL A 536 -14.41 19.14 14.75
CA VAL A 536 -13.38 18.31 14.11
C VAL A 536 -12.90 17.28 15.13
N LEU A 537 -13.37 16.06 14.95
CA LEU A 537 -13.26 14.94 15.89
C LEU A 537 -12.57 13.75 15.25
N GLY A 538 -12.33 12.70 16.01
CA GLY A 538 -11.86 11.43 15.47
C GLY A 538 -10.75 10.77 16.29
N GLY A 539 -9.71 10.31 15.61
CA GLY A 539 -8.49 9.75 16.20
C GLY A 539 -7.26 10.62 15.96
N ASN A 540 -6.15 10.16 16.46
CA ASN A 540 -4.82 10.69 16.19
C ASN A 540 -3.84 9.50 16.08
N GLU A 541 -2.57 9.77 15.83
CA GLU A 541 -1.53 8.77 15.62
C GLU A 541 -1.20 7.93 16.89
N ASP A 542 -1.68 8.32 18.08
CA ASP A 542 -1.59 7.50 19.29
C ASP A 542 -2.67 6.42 19.37
N THR A 543 -3.82 6.63 18.73
CA THR A 543 -5.02 5.81 18.92
C THR A 543 -5.16 4.65 17.95
N ASN A 544 -4.46 4.71 16.82
CA ASN A 544 -4.40 3.65 15.82
C ASN A 544 -3.04 3.73 15.13
N LYS A 545 -2.29 2.64 15.17
CA LYS A 545 -0.97 2.51 14.54
C LYS A 545 -0.59 1.05 14.43
N GLU A 546 0.52 0.76 13.76
CA GLU A 546 1.09 -0.59 13.75
C GLU A 546 1.58 -0.96 15.16
N GLY A 547 1.00 -2.01 15.74
CA GLY A 547 1.48 -2.59 16.99
C GLY A 547 2.54 -3.65 16.72
N TRP A 548 3.82 -3.36 17.00
CA TRP A 548 4.92 -4.27 16.70
C TRP A 548 5.56 -4.96 17.91
N ALA A 549 5.17 -4.59 19.12
CA ALA A 549 5.71 -5.16 20.36
C ALA A 549 4.71 -4.99 21.52
N ASP A 550 4.89 -5.78 22.59
CA ASP A 550 4.05 -5.72 23.80
C ASP A 550 4.03 -4.33 24.46
N ASN A 551 5.08 -3.54 24.27
CA ASN A 551 5.17 -2.17 24.75
C ASN A 551 4.88 -1.11 23.68
N HIS A 552 4.55 -1.52 22.43
CA HIS A 552 4.17 -0.63 21.33
C HIS A 552 2.87 -1.11 20.70
N LEU A 553 1.75 -0.80 21.36
CA LEU A 553 0.41 -1.21 20.94
C LEU A 553 -0.21 -0.20 20.00
N GLY A 554 -1.08 -0.67 19.09
CA GLY A 554 -1.75 0.16 18.12
C GLY A 554 -3.20 -0.24 17.83
N ASP A 555 -3.59 -1.44 18.22
CA ASP A 555 -4.93 -1.98 18.01
C ASP A 555 -5.89 -1.56 19.11
N ARG A 556 -7.19 -1.60 18.83
CA ARG A 556 -8.23 -1.10 19.73
C ARG A 556 -9.22 -2.21 20.08
N ASP A 557 -9.63 -2.24 21.35
CA ASP A 557 -10.75 -3.06 21.83
C ASP A 557 -12.12 -2.41 21.59
N SER A 558 -12.14 -1.09 21.39
CA SER A 558 -13.32 -0.29 21.08
C SER A 558 -13.11 0.55 19.83
N ILE A 559 -14.14 0.68 19.01
CA ILE A 559 -14.17 1.53 17.82
C ILE A 559 -15.02 2.80 18.04
N GLU A 560 -15.23 3.20 19.29
CA GLU A 560 -15.88 4.48 19.62
C GLU A 560 -14.87 5.63 19.63
N LEU A 561 -15.35 6.86 19.65
CA LEU A 561 -14.50 8.05 19.85
C LEU A 561 -13.78 7.96 21.20
N VAL A 562 -12.48 8.18 21.21
CA VAL A 562 -11.63 8.13 22.39
C VAL A 562 -11.85 9.38 23.27
N GLY A 563 -11.75 9.21 24.56
CA GLY A 563 -11.85 10.31 25.53
C GLY A 563 -13.25 10.91 25.63
N ARG A 564 -13.33 12.22 25.82
CA ARG A 564 -14.58 12.92 26.10
C ARG A 564 -15.21 13.60 24.87
N GLN A 565 -14.87 13.17 23.65
CA GLN A 565 -15.37 13.76 22.41
C GLN A 565 -16.91 13.69 22.30
N ASN A 566 -17.55 12.62 22.74
CA ASN A 566 -19.01 12.54 22.76
C ASN A 566 -19.65 13.55 23.74
N ASP A 567 -18.99 13.86 24.88
CA ASP A 567 -19.46 14.89 25.81
C ASP A 567 -19.33 16.29 25.20
N LEU A 568 -18.25 16.56 24.46
CA LEU A 568 -18.08 17.78 23.69
C LEU A 568 -19.22 17.97 22.67
N VAL A 569 -19.58 16.92 21.92
CA VAL A 569 -20.69 16.97 20.96
C VAL A 569 -22.00 17.31 21.67
N LYS A 570 -22.31 16.66 22.81
CA LYS A 570 -23.52 16.93 23.61
C LYS A 570 -23.55 18.39 24.07
N ALA A 571 -22.43 18.91 24.60
CA ALA A 571 -22.34 20.28 25.09
C ALA A 571 -22.54 21.31 23.98
N VAL A 572 -21.96 21.10 22.79
CA VAL A 572 -22.14 21.99 21.64
C VAL A 572 -23.58 21.93 21.11
N LEU A 573 -24.18 20.76 20.99
CA LEU A 573 -25.57 20.61 20.55
C LEU A 573 -26.56 21.27 21.53
N ALA A 574 -26.28 21.26 22.82
CA ALA A 574 -27.10 21.93 23.85
C ALA A 574 -27.14 23.46 23.68
N THR A 575 -26.21 24.06 22.93
CA THR A 575 -26.27 25.51 22.60
C THR A 575 -27.37 25.84 21.58
N GLY A 576 -27.98 24.85 20.92
CA GLY A 576 -28.99 25.03 19.89
C GLY A 576 -28.43 25.54 18.54
N LYS A 577 -27.13 25.63 18.36
CA LYS A 577 -26.53 26.10 17.11
C LYS A 577 -26.45 25.00 16.05
N PRO A 578 -26.63 25.33 14.77
CA PRO A 578 -26.35 24.40 13.68
C PRO A 578 -24.95 23.83 13.82
N THR A 579 -24.83 22.51 13.83
CA THR A 579 -23.57 21.83 14.13
C THR A 579 -23.21 20.88 12.98
N ILE A 580 -21.98 20.97 12.52
CA ILE A 580 -21.37 20.07 11.54
C ILE A 580 -20.29 19.26 12.26
N VAL A 581 -20.23 17.95 12.02
CA VAL A 581 -19.13 17.10 12.47
C VAL A 581 -18.30 16.69 11.28
N LEU A 582 -17.00 16.91 11.36
CA LEU A 582 -15.98 16.32 10.49
C LEU A 582 -15.18 15.31 11.29
N LEU A 583 -15.09 14.11 10.76
CA LEU A 583 -14.26 13.04 11.33
C LEU A 583 -12.91 12.98 10.63
N ILE A 584 -11.84 13.02 11.41
CA ILE A 584 -10.45 12.81 10.97
C ILE A 584 -9.89 11.63 11.78
N ASN A 585 -9.73 10.47 11.18
CA ASN A 585 -9.43 9.21 11.87
C ASN A 585 -8.83 8.17 10.93
N SER A 586 -8.36 7.07 11.50
CA SER A 586 -7.69 5.97 10.76
C SER A 586 -8.64 4.95 10.14
N GLY A 587 -9.89 4.84 10.61
CA GLY A 587 -10.84 3.81 10.18
C GLY A 587 -12.23 4.07 10.71
N PRO A 588 -13.24 3.22 10.38
CA PRO A 588 -14.63 3.45 10.74
C PRO A 588 -14.83 3.47 12.26
N LEU A 589 -15.67 4.39 12.72
CA LEU A 589 -16.02 4.59 14.12
C LEU A 589 -17.51 4.30 14.39
N SER A 590 -17.81 3.79 15.59
CA SER A 590 -19.19 3.64 16.10
C SER A 590 -19.70 4.99 16.64
N ILE A 591 -20.24 5.82 15.77
CA ILE A 591 -20.70 7.19 16.07
C ILE A 591 -22.23 7.30 16.17
N ASN A 592 -22.91 6.34 16.81
CA ASN A 592 -24.37 6.30 16.85
C ASN A 592 -24.99 7.60 17.33
N TYR A 593 -24.51 8.19 18.46
CA TYR A 593 -25.04 9.43 18.99
C TYR A 593 -24.93 10.59 17.99
N ILE A 594 -23.78 10.72 17.33
CA ILE A 594 -23.54 11.73 16.30
C ILE A 594 -24.46 11.52 15.10
N ALA A 595 -24.58 10.29 14.62
CA ALA A 595 -25.44 9.95 13.49
C ALA A 595 -26.92 10.26 13.73
N GLU A 596 -27.39 10.13 14.97
CA GLU A 596 -28.77 10.44 15.35
C GLU A 596 -29.01 11.93 15.53
N ASN A 597 -28.09 12.65 16.17
CA ASN A 597 -28.35 13.99 16.70
C ASN A 597 -27.71 15.13 15.92
N VAL A 598 -26.65 14.89 15.14
CA VAL A 598 -25.96 15.93 14.36
C VAL A 598 -26.57 16.05 12.96
N PRO A 599 -26.91 17.26 12.49
CA PRO A 599 -27.57 17.44 11.18
C PRO A 599 -26.64 17.27 9.97
N ALA A 600 -25.32 17.48 10.10
CA ALA A 600 -24.39 17.30 8.98
C ALA A 600 -23.11 16.59 9.45
N ILE A 601 -22.69 15.55 8.72
CA ILE A 601 -21.55 14.71 9.06
C ILE A 601 -20.71 14.50 7.81
N LEU A 602 -19.43 14.79 7.91
CA LEU A 602 -18.39 14.53 6.92
C LEU A 602 -17.41 13.50 7.48
N GLU A 603 -17.03 12.53 6.66
CA GLU A 603 -15.93 11.61 6.93
C GLU A 603 -14.74 11.96 6.03
N GLY A 604 -13.59 12.26 6.62
CA GLY A 604 -12.38 12.59 5.91
C GLY A 604 -11.34 11.46 5.95
N PHE A 605 -11.34 10.64 7.00
CA PHE A 605 -10.16 9.89 7.37
C PHE A 605 -8.96 10.85 7.51
N TYR A 606 -7.72 10.40 7.34
CA TYR A 606 -6.58 11.32 7.28
C TYR A 606 -6.39 11.83 5.85
N LEU A 607 -6.51 13.16 5.67
CA LEU A 607 -6.59 13.81 4.36
C LEU A 607 -5.24 14.36 3.84
N GLY A 608 -4.13 14.03 4.52
CA GLY A 608 -2.79 14.49 4.13
C GLY A 608 -2.52 15.96 4.42
N GLN A 609 -1.45 16.51 3.84
CA GLN A 609 -0.94 17.85 4.16
C GLN A 609 -1.89 18.99 3.82
N GLU A 610 -2.81 18.82 2.86
CA GLU A 610 -3.74 19.87 2.43
C GLU A 610 -5.16 19.65 2.99
N THR A 611 -5.30 18.98 4.13
CA THR A 611 -6.57 18.70 4.83
C THR A 611 -7.48 19.93 4.92
N GLY A 612 -6.95 21.05 5.39
CA GLY A 612 -7.75 22.26 5.58
C GLY A 612 -8.26 22.88 4.29
N VAL A 613 -7.48 22.81 3.21
CA VAL A 613 -7.90 23.28 1.88
C VAL A 613 -9.06 22.44 1.36
N GLY A 614 -8.93 21.12 1.39
CA GLY A 614 -9.96 20.19 0.93
C GLY A 614 -11.27 20.33 1.73
N VAL A 615 -11.15 20.42 3.06
CA VAL A 615 -12.30 20.61 3.95
C VAL A 615 -13.01 21.95 3.69
N ALA A 616 -12.28 23.04 3.55
CA ALA A 616 -12.87 24.35 3.28
C ALA A 616 -13.61 24.35 1.94
N ASP A 617 -13.06 23.76 0.87
CA ASP A 617 -13.71 23.66 -0.43
C ASP A 617 -15.04 22.89 -0.36
N VAL A 618 -15.10 21.81 0.42
CA VAL A 618 -16.33 21.05 0.63
C VAL A 618 -17.32 21.81 1.50
N VAL A 619 -16.90 22.32 2.66
CA VAL A 619 -17.80 23.02 3.62
C VAL A 619 -18.48 24.22 2.98
N PHE A 620 -17.79 24.97 2.12
CA PHE A 620 -18.34 26.15 1.45
C PHE A 620 -18.87 25.88 0.03
N GLY A 621 -18.77 24.64 -0.46
CA GLY A 621 -19.40 24.19 -1.70
C GLY A 621 -18.69 24.58 -2.99
N ASP A 622 -17.40 24.90 -2.94
CA ASP A 622 -16.54 25.01 -4.13
C ASP A 622 -16.29 23.65 -4.76
N TYR A 623 -16.36 22.60 -3.93
CA TYR A 623 -16.36 21.21 -4.37
C TYR A 623 -17.64 20.50 -3.86
N ASN A 624 -18.33 19.80 -4.74
CA ASN A 624 -19.46 18.96 -4.38
C ASN A 624 -18.94 17.56 -4.02
N PRO A 625 -19.09 17.10 -2.75
CA PRO A 625 -18.57 15.80 -2.35
C PRO A 625 -19.20 14.66 -3.16
N ALA A 626 -18.36 13.72 -3.55
CA ALA A 626 -18.75 12.53 -4.29
C ALA A 626 -18.09 11.27 -3.73
N GLY A 627 -17.37 11.39 -2.62
CA GLY A 627 -16.74 10.26 -1.93
C GLY A 627 -17.75 9.20 -1.54
N LYS A 628 -17.38 7.91 -1.66
CA LYS A 628 -18.19 6.77 -1.21
C LYS A 628 -17.36 5.91 -0.27
N LEU A 629 -17.95 5.47 0.84
CA LEU A 629 -17.29 4.62 1.84
C LEU A 629 -16.79 3.33 1.19
N THR A 630 -15.59 2.95 1.52
CA THR A 630 -14.93 1.72 1.09
C THR A 630 -14.91 0.65 2.18
N ILE A 631 -15.48 0.99 3.34
CA ILE A 631 -15.62 0.13 4.49
C ILE A 631 -16.95 0.42 5.20
N SER A 632 -17.62 -0.62 5.65
CA SER A 632 -18.88 -0.51 6.41
C SER A 632 -18.63 0.06 7.80
N PHE A 633 -19.45 1.00 8.25
CA PHE A 633 -19.38 1.58 9.61
C PHE A 633 -20.22 0.73 10.58
N PRO A 634 -19.62 0.09 11.57
CA PRO A 634 -20.36 -0.70 12.56
C PRO A 634 -21.03 0.20 13.61
N ARG A 635 -22.12 -0.31 14.19
CA ARG A 635 -22.80 0.35 15.33
C ARG A 635 -22.10 0.07 16.66
N SER A 636 -21.38 -1.02 16.73
CA SER A 636 -20.60 -1.41 17.90
C SER A 636 -19.57 -2.47 17.53
N VAL A 637 -18.57 -2.65 18.37
CA VAL A 637 -17.59 -3.72 18.23
C VAL A 637 -18.24 -5.11 18.23
N GLY A 638 -19.40 -5.28 18.87
CA GLY A 638 -20.15 -6.54 18.88
C GLY A 638 -20.75 -6.96 17.53
N GLN A 639 -20.76 -6.09 16.51
CA GLN A 639 -21.17 -6.45 15.15
C GLN A 639 -20.04 -7.08 14.33
N LEU A 640 -18.79 -7.01 14.78
CA LEU A 640 -17.64 -7.50 14.02
C LEU A 640 -17.59 -9.04 13.98
N PRO A 641 -17.15 -9.62 12.85
CA PRO A 641 -16.75 -8.94 11.61
C PRO A 641 -17.96 -8.44 10.82
N LEU A 642 -17.85 -7.19 10.31
CA LEU A 642 -18.90 -6.54 9.56
C LEU A 642 -18.38 -6.11 8.19
N TYR A 643 -18.92 -6.71 7.14
CA TYR A 643 -18.66 -6.32 5.74
C TYR A 643 -19.91 -6.59 4.89
N TYR A 644 -20.04 -5.87 3.75
CA TYR A 644 -21.25 -5.90 2.93
C TYR A 644 -21.46 -7.26 2.22
N ASN A 645 -20.37 -7.89 1.75
CA ASN A 645 -20.38 -9.14 0.96
C ASN A 645 -20.40 -10.40 1.86
N ARG A 646 -21.20 -10.34 2.91
CA ARG A 646 -21.37 -11.44 3.87
C ARG A 646 -22.11 -12.65 3.29
N LYS A 647 -21.93 -13.82 3.90
CA LYS A 647 -22.77 -14.98 3.60
C LYS A 647 -24.19 -14.76 4.14
N PRO A 648 -25.24 -15.40 3.56
CA PRO A 648 -26.64 -15.20 3.98
C PRO A 648 -26.90 -15.42 5.48
N THR A 649 -26.23 -16.41 6.08
CA THR A 649 -26.41 -16.80 7.48
C THR A 649 -25.59 -15.98 8.48
N ALA A 650 -24.65 -15.17 8.03
CA ALA A 650 -23.68 -14.48 8.88
C ALA A 650 -24.31 -13.43 9.81
N ARG A 651 -25.47 -12.88 9.44
CA ARG A 651 -26.10 -11.76 10.15
C ARG A 651 -27.62 -11.92 10.24
N ARG A 652 -28.08 -12.62 11.26
CA ARG A 652 -29.53 -12.77 11.52
C ARG A 652 -30.08 -11.59 12.32
N GLY A 653 -29.31 -11.05 13.24
CA GLY A 653 -29.66 -9.96 14.15
C GLY A 653 -29.21 -10.21 15.57
N TYR A 654 -29.38 -9.22 16.42
CA TYR A 654 -29.05 -9.23 17.84
C TYR A 654 -30.27 -8.80 18.63
N LEU A 655 -30.39 -9.22 19.90
CA LEU A 655 -31.57 -8.99 20.72
C LEU A 655 -31.93 -7.51 20.88
N PHE A 656 -30.93 -6.64 21.04
CA PHE A 656 -31.15 -5.23 21.37
C PHE A 656 -30.46 -4.25 20.37
N ALA A 657 -30.00 -4.75 19.24
CA ALA A 657 -29.26 -3.93 18.28
C ALA A 657 -29.78 -4.13 16.86
N ASN A 658 -29.74 -3.06 16.07
CA ASN A 658 -29.98 -3.13 14.64
C ASN A 658 -28.86 -3.95 13.99
N LYS A 659 -29.22 -4.91 13.13
CA LYS A 659 -28.25 -5.76 12.42
C LYS A 659 -27.54 -5.06 11.27
N GLU A 660 -28.12 -3.98 10.74
CA GLU A 660 -27.54 -3.27 9.61
C GLU A 660 -26.41 -2.32 10.08
N PRO A 661 -25.40 -2.06 9.25
CA PRO A 661 -24.36 -1.12 9.57
C PRO A 661 -24.91 0.27 9.88
N LEU A 662 -24.12 1.12 10.51
CA LEU A 662 -24.48 2.53 10.70
C LEU A 662 -24.47 3.25 9.35
N PHE A 663 -23.41 3.05 8.56
CA PHE A 663 -23.32 3.45 7.17
C PHE A 663 -22.79 2.27 6.34
N PRO A 664 -23.46 1.89 5.24
CA PRO A 664 -23.09 0.72 4.45
C PRO A 664 -21.94 1.02 3.49
N PHE A 665 -21.27 -0.02 3.04
CA PHE A 665 -20.28 0.05 1.96
C PHE A 665 -20.85 0.72 0.71
N GLY A 666 -20.06 1.58 0.06
CA GLY A 666 -20.46 2.34 -1.11
C GLY A 666 -21.30 3.56 -0.83
N PHE A 667 -21.68 3.83 0.44
CA PHE A 667 -22.53 4.96 0.83
C PHE A 667 -21.76 6.28 0.79
N GLY A 668 -22.44 7.33 0.35
CA GLY A 668 -22.00 8.72 0.38
C GLY A 668 -23.03 9.60 -0.33
N LEU A 669 -23.31 10.75 0.27
CA LEU A 669 -24.24 11.75 -0.25
C LEU A 669 -23.50 12.78 -1.14
N SER A 670 -24.28 13.64 -1.79
CA SER A 670 -23.80 14.76 -2.59
C SER A 670 -24.68 15.99 -2.31
N TYR A 671 -24.19 17.17 -2.66
CA TYR A 671 -25.01 18.41 -2.64
C TYR A 671 -26.02 18.48 -3.80
N THR A 672 -26.08 17.44 -4.63
CA THR A 672 -27.07 17.22 -5.66
C THR A 672 -27.73 15.85 -5.49
N THR A 673 -28.70 15.53 -6.32
CA THR A 673 -29.41 14.24 -6.29
C THR A 673 -29.32 13.55 -7.63
N PHE A 674 -29.25 12.21 -7.61
CA PHE A 674 -29.19 11.39 -8.82
C PHE A 674 -30.37 10.43 -8.88
N GLY A 675 -31.01 10.34 -10.03
CA GLY A 675 -32.07 9.39 -10.36
C GLY A 675 -31.55 8.29 -11.28
N TYR A 676 -31.94 7.06 -11.00
CA TYR A 676 -31.63 5.88 -11.82
C TYR A 676 -32.88 5.46 -12.56
N SER A 677 -32.75 5.04 -13.81
CA SER A 677 -33.86 4.59 -14.65
C SER A 677 -33.39 3.70 -15.79
N ASN A 678 -34.33 3.00 -16.44
CA ASN A 678 -34.07 2.19 -17.63
C ASN A 678 -32.99 1.11 -17.43
N LEU A 679 -32.88 0.53 -16.22
CA LEU A 679 -31.97 -0.59 -16.00
C LEU A 679 -32.39 -1.77 -16.92
N LYS A 680 -31.45 -2.24 -17.75
CA LYS A 680 -31.65 -3.30 -18.75
C LYS A 680 -30.45 -4.22 -18.83
N ILE A 681 -30.70 -5.47 -19.21
CA ILE A 681 -29.65 -6.46 -19.52
C ILE A 681 -29.92 -7.07 -20.89
N SER A 682 -28.90 -7.25 -21.70
CA SER A 682 -29.04 -7.86 -23.03
C SER A 682 -27.72 -8.61 -23.40
N PRO A 683 -27.82 -9.86 -23.82
CA PRO A 683 -29.02 -10.73 -23.70
C PRO A 683 -29.29 -11.07 -22.22
N ALA A 684 -30.57 -11.31 -21.87
CA ALA A 684 -30.98 -11.71 -20.53
C ALA A 684 -30.74 -13.21 -20.24
N LYS A 685 -30.33 -13.96 -21.27
CA LYS A 685 -30.05 -15.40 -21.22
C LYS A 685 -28.79 -15.68 -22.01
N ILE A 686 -27.81 -16.32 -21.36
CA ILE A 686 -26.46 -16.59 -21.91
C ILE A 686 -26.00 -18.00 -21.56
N GLY A 687 -25.00 -18.51 -22.29
CA GLY A 687 -24.23 -19.69 -21.89
C GLY A 687 -23.13 -19.34 -20.86
N PRO A 688 -22.47 -20.34 -20.25
CA PRO A 688 -21.46 -20.10 -19.22
C PRO A 688 -20.19 -19.37 -19.71
N SER A 689 -19.94 -19.38 -21.02
CA SER A 689 -18.79 -18.71 -21.65
C SER A 689 -19.13 -17.39 -22.33
N ASP A 690 -20.42 -17.00 -22.31
CA ASP A 690 -20.89 -15.81 -23.00
C ASP A 690 -20.85 -14.59 -22.07
N SER A 691 -21.10 -13.41 -22.66
CA SER A 691 -21.17 -12.15 -21.92
C SER A 691 -22.51 -11.48 -22.15
N ALA A 692 -22.96 -10.70 -21.19
CA ALA A 692 -24.14 -9.85 -21.28
C ALA A 692 -23.76 -8.39 -21.03
N ARG A 693 -24.53 -7.46 -21.59
CA ARG A 693 -24.38 -6.02 -21.35
C ARG A 693 -25.49 -5.50 -20.47
N VAL A 694 -25.12 -4.80 -19.39
CA VAL A 694 -26.04 -4.09 -18.51
C VAL A 694 -25.95 -2.61 -18.80
N SER A 695 -27.08 -1.93 -18.91
CA SER A 695 -27.14 -0.48 -19.07
C SER A 695 -28.14 0.14 -18.11
N VAL A 696 -27.84 1.33 -17.61
CA VAL A 696 -28.68 2.14 -16.75
C VAL A 696 -28.56 3.61 -17.16
N THR A 697 -29.63 4.37 -17.09
CA THR A 697 -29.61 5.82 -17.28
C THR A 697 -29.52 6.48 -15.93
N VAL A 698 -28.50 7.32 -15.73
CA VAL A 698 -28.31 8.12 -14.51
C VAL A 698 -28.52 9.59 -14.86
N THR A 699 -29.38 10.27 -14.10
CA THR A 699 -29.75 11.68 -14.32
C THR A 699 -29.42 12.47 -13.06
N ASN A 700 -28.74 13.61 -13.19
CA ASN A 700 -28.64 14.59 -12.12
C ASN A 700 -29.95 15.35 -11.98
N THR A 701 -30.73 15.01 -10.96
CA THR A 701 -32.07 15.60 -10.70
C THR A 701 -32.02 16.86 -9.84
N GLY A 702 -30.83 17.23 -9.36
CA GLY A 702 -30.65 18.40 -8.52
C GLY A 702 -30.20 19.64 -9.27
N LYS A 703 -29.71 20.63 -8.53
CA LYS A 703 -29.39 21.97 -9.05
C LYS A 703 -27.90 22.27 -9.17
N ARG A 704 -27.03 21.35 -8.73
CA ARG A 704 -25.56 21.48 -8.78
C ARG A 704 -24.96 20.42 -9.66
N ALA A 705 -23.88 20.73 -10.35
CA ALA A 705 -23.05 19.70 -10.98
C ALA A 705 -22.42 18.81 -9.91
N GLY A 706 -22.25 17.52 -10.22
CA GLY A 706 -21.63 16.58 -9.30
C GLY A 706 -21.30 15.27 -10.01
N ASP A 707 -20.40 14.52 -9.39
CA ASP A 707 -20.06 13.18 -9.86
C ASP A 707 -20.93 12.15 -9.13
N GLU A 708 -21.36 11.12 -9.86
CA GLU A 708 -21.96 9.92 -9.29
C GLU A 708 -21.05 8.72 -9.52
N ILE A 709 -21.02 7.82 -8.54
CA ILE A 709 -20.31 6.56 -8.63
C ILE A 709 -21.36 5.45 -8.76
N VAL A 710 -21.51 4.99 -9.99
CA VAL A 710 -22.44 3.92 -10.34
C VAL A 710 -21.79 2.59 -10.04
N GLN A 711 -22.36 1.82 -9.10
CA GLN A 711 -21.82 0.58 -8.58
C GLN A 711 -22.61 -0.61 -9.11
N LEU A 712 -21.92 -1.65 -9.59
CA LEU A 712 -22.53 -2.88 -10.06
C LEU A 712 -22.17 -4.04 -9.14
N TYR A 713 -23.20 -4.68 -8.60
CA TYR A 713 -23.11 -5.86 -7.77
C TYR A 713 -23.74 -7.08 -8.43
N ILE A 714 -23.24 -8.25 -8.12
CA ILE A 714 -23.77 -9.52 -8.60
C ILE A 714 -24.05 -10.44 -7.41
N ARG A 715 -25.19 -11.14 -7.49
CA ARG A 715 -25.55 -12.23 -6.59
C ARG A 715 -25.87 -13.47 -7.42
N ASP A 716 -25.20 -14.55 -7.12
CA ASP A 716 -25.65 -15.89 -7.53
C ASP A 716 -26.78 -16.32 -6.59
N VAL A 717 -27.96 -16.55 -7.15
CA VAL A 717 -29.19 -16.80 -6.33
C VAL A 717 -29.15 -18.17 -5.67
N VAL A 718 -28.69 -19.19 -6.43
CA VAL A 718 -28.56 -20.57 -5.95
C VAL A 718 -27.33 -21.20 -6.59
N SER A 719 -26.39 -21.64 -5.78
CA SER A 719 -25.12 -22.23 -6.24
C SER A 719 -24.75 -23.46 -5.43
N SER A 720 -23.82 -24.26 -5.93
CA SER A 720 -23.34 -25.50 -5.30
C SER A 720 -22.60 -25.27 -3.98
N VAL A 721 -22.18 -24.04 -3.68
CA VAL A 721 -21.60 -23.59 -2.41
C VAL A 721 -22.24 -22.29 -1.96
N THR A 722 -22.29 -22.03 -0.65
CA THR A 722 -22.87 -20.78 -0.14
C THR A 722 -22.11 -19.57 -0.63
N ARG A 723 -22.75 -18.72 -1.43
CA ARG A 723 -22.20 -17.48 -1.98
C ARG A 723 -22.57 -16.27 -1.12
N PRO A 724 -21.81 -15.14 -1.23
CA PRO A 724 -22.18 -13.87 -0.66
C PRO A 724 -23.55 -13.38 -1.13
N ILE A 725 -24.23 -12.57 -0.31
CA ILE A 725 -25.50 -11.96 -0.69
C ILE A 725 -25.36 -10.97 -1.85
N MET A 726 -24.19 -10.45 -2.09
CA MET A 726 -23.77 -9.62 -3.21
C MET A 726 -22.26 -9.46 -3.22
N GLU A 727 -21.67 -9.18 -4.38
CA GLU A 727 -20.28 -8.88 -4.59
C GLU A 727 -20.14 -7.74 -5.58
N LEU A 728 -19.32 -6.72 -5.28
CA LEU A 728 -18.97 -5.67 -6.25
C LEU A 728 -18.19 -6.30 -7.41
N LYS A 729 -18.61 -6.04 -8.63
CA LYS A 729 -17.98 -6.60 -9.84
C LYS A 729 -17.65 -5.53 -10.88
N ASP A 730 -18.13 -4.30 -10.69
CA ASP A 730 -17.73 -3.13 -11.51
C ASP A 730 -18.19 -1.83 -10.86
N PHE A 731 -17.62 -0.70 -11.28
CA PHE A 731 -18.06 0.64 -10.93
C PHE A 731 -17.60 1.66 -11.97
N LYS A 732 -18.32 2.78 -12.05
CA LYS A 732 -17.95 3.92 -12.91
C LYS A 732 -18.24 5.24 -12.23
N ARG A 733 -17.28 6.14 -12.22
CA ARG A 733 -17.45 7.53 -11.81
C ARG A 733 -17.84 8.37 -13.03
N ILE A 734 -18.94 9.10 -12.96
CA ILE A 734 -19.46 9.90 -14.05
C ILE A 734 -19.78 11.34 -13.57
N PRO A 735 -19.26 12.37 -14.23
CA PRO A 735 -19.66 13.76 -13.98
C PRO A 735 -20.99 14.05 -14.70
N LEU A 736 -21.89 14.78 -14.01
CA LEU A 736 -23.21 15.18 -14.52
C LEU A 736 -23.52 16.63 -14.17
N ALA A 737 -23.81 17.45 -15.18
CA ALA A 737 -24.39 18.78 -14.98
C ALA A 737 -25.84 18.68 -14.49
N PRO A 738 -26.44 19.76 -13.91
CA PRO A 738 -27.85 19.77 -13.54
C PRO A 738 -28.76 19.41 -14.72
N GLY A 739 -29.63 18.42 -14.54
CA GLY A 739 -30.54 17.93 -15.57
C GLY A 739 -29.90 17.01 -16.64
N GLU A 740 -28.57 16.83 -16.61
CA GLU A 740 -27.87 15.95 -17.53
C GLU A 740 -28.17 14.48 -17.22
N SER A 741 -28.31 13.67 -18.26
CA SER A 741 -28.45 12.22 -18.19
C SER A 741 -27.38 11.53 -18.99
N LYS A 742 -26.80 10.46 -18.42
CA LYS A 742 -25.84 9.58 -19.11
C LYS A 742 -26.27 8.13 -18.99
N THR A 743 -26.12 7.38 -20.09
CA THR A 743 -26.25 5.92 -20.04
C THR A 743 -24.90 5.32 -19.64
N VAL A 744 -24.90 4.57 -18.56
CA VAL A 744 -23.74 3.81 -18.05
C VAL A 744 -23.92 2.36 -18.45
N GLU A 745 -22.87 1.79 -19.03
CA GLU A 745 -22.87 0.40 -19.47
C GLU A 745 -21.79 -0.40 -18.74
N PHE A 746 -22.11 -1.65 -18.38
CA PHE A 746 -21.20 -2.64 -17.83
C PHE A 746 -21.27 -3.91 -18.66
N VAL A 747 -20.14 -4.61 -18.77
CA VAL A 747 -20.08 -5.93 -19.41
C VAL A 747 -19.96 -6.98 -18.31
N ILE A 748 -20.91 -7.90 -18.30
CA ILE A 748 -20.88 -9.09 -17.43
C ILE A 748 -20.19 -10.19 -18.21
N THR A 749 -18.94 -10.44 -17.86
CA THR A 749 -18.08 -11.48 -18.43
C THR A 749 -18.10 -12.73 -17.56
N PRO A 750 -17.71 -13.91 -18.06
CA PRO A 750 -17.71 -15.15 -17.28
C PRO A 750 -16.92 -15.06 -15.97
N ASP A 751 -15.80 -14.32 -15.93
CA ASP A 751 -15.01 -14.12 -14.74
C ASP A 751 -15.76 -13.40 -13.62
N LYS A 752 -16.68 -12.46 -13.96
CA LYS A 752 -17.53 -11.76 -12.99
C LYS A 752 -18.60 -12.67 -12.37
N LEU A 753 -19.01 -13.73 -13.07
CA LEU A 753 -20.00 -14.72 -12.64
C LEU A 753 -19.36 -15.93 -11.96
N SER A 754 -18.07 -16.15 -12.16
CA SER A 754 -17.38 -17.34 -11.69
C SER A 754 -17.15 -17.33 -10.18
N PHE A 755 -17.11 -18.54 -9.64
CA PHE A 755 -16.74 -18.82 -8.24
C PHE A 755 -16.03 -20.17 -8.14
N LEU A 756 -15.50 -20.51 -6.98
CA LEU A 756 -14.85 -21.78 -6.72
C LEU A 756 -15.89 -22.84 -6.32
N ASP A 757 -15.99 -23.92 -7.10
CA ASP A 757 -16.88 -25.06 -6.81
C ASP A 757 -16.41 -25.90 -5.61
N LEU A 758 -17.06 -27.03 -5.35
CA LEU A 758 -16.68 -27.95 -4.27
C LEU A 758 -15.26 -28.52 -4.43
N ASN A 759 -14.72 -28.56 -5.67
CA ASN A 759 -13.38 -29.05 -6.00
C ASN A 759 -12.35 -27.94 -6.16
N MET A 760 -12.67 -26.70 -5.73
CA MET A 760 -11.82 -25.52 -5.85
C MET A 760 -11.50 -25.11 -7.31
N LYS A 761 -12.36 -25.48 -8.27
CA LYS A 761 -12.26 -25.07 -9.66
C LYS A 761 -13.11 -23.82 -9.89
N SER A 762 -12.58 -22.85 -10.62
CA SER A 762 -13.33 -21.68 -11.05
C SER A 762 -14.31 -22.06 -12.16
N ILE A 763 -15.61 -21.89 -11.90
CA ILE A 763 -16.69 -22.25 -12.80
C ILE A 763 -17.78 -21.18 -12.84
N VAL A 764 -18.58 -21.18 -13.91
CA VAL A 764 -19.86 -20.49 -13.99
C VAL A 764 -20.96 -21.55 -14.02
N GLU A 765 -21.80 -21.64 -13.01
CA GLU A 765 -22.90 -22.59 -12.95
C GLU A 765 -24.13 -22.06 -13.69
N PRO A 766 -24.91 -22.94 -14.34
CA PRO A 766 -26.25 -22.58 -14.83
C PRO A 766 -27.16 -22.22 -13.67
N GLY A 767 -27.84 -21.08 -13.79
CA GLY A 767 -28.70 -20.57 -12.73
C GLY A 767 -29.14 -19.14 -12.99
N THR A 768 -29.81 -18.55 -12.01
CA THR A 768 -30.23 -17.14 -12.06
C THR A 768 -29.26 -16.29 -11.25
N PHE A 769 -28.83 -15.19 -11.85
CA PHE A 769 -28.04 -14.17 -11.20
C PHE A 769 -28.85 -12.88 -11.05
N ASP A 770 -28.85 -12.28 -9.86
CA ASP A 770 -29.34 -10.93 -9.65
C ASP A 770 -28.20 -9.94 -9.98
N ILE A 771 -28.44 -9.09 -10.95
CA ILE A 771 -27.53 -8.01 -11.35
C ILE A 771 -28.09 -6.72 -10.80
N MET A 772 -27.36 -6.14 -9.84
CA MET A 772 -27.80 -4.98 -9.05
C MET A 772 -26.95 -3.77 -9.42
N VAL A 773 -27.59 -2.65 -9.78
CA VAL A 773 -26.90 -1.40 -10.11
C VAL A 773 -27.45 -0.28 -9.25
N GLY A 774 -26.59 0.47 -8.58
CA GLY A 774 -27.04 1.53 -7.70
C GLY A 774 -25.96 2.42 -7.14
N THR A 775 -26.29 3.14 -6.07
CA THR A 775 -25.45 4.14 -5.42
C THR A 775 -24.65 3.59 -4.24
N SER A 776 -24.99 2.39 -3.75
CA SER A 776 -24.35 1.71 -2.62
C SER A 776 -24.82 0.27 -2.51
N SER A 777 -24.20 -0.52 -1.66
CA SER A 777 -24.61 -1.89 -1.31
C SER A 777 -26.00 -2.00 -0.66
N ALA A 778 -26.61 -0.87 -0.28
CA ALA A 778 -27.93 -0.80 0.35
C ALA A 778 -29.01 -0.12 -0.53
N LYS A 779 -28.61 0.53 -1.64
CA LYS A 779 -29.54 1.24 -2.52
C LYS A 779 -29.22 0.98 -3.99
N TYR A 780 -30.02 0.10 -4.62
CA TYR A 780 -29.81 -0.37 -6.00
C TYR A 780 -31.13 -0.81 -6.65
N GLU A 781 -31.11 -0.91 -7.98
CA GLU A 781 -32.13 -1.59 -8.78
C GLU A 781 -31.61 -2.95 -9.24
N THR A 782 -32.50 -3.89 -9.60
CA THR A 782 -32.11 -5.27 -9.94
C THR A 782 -32.74 -5.71 -11.25
N VAL A 783 -31.92 -6.35 -12.11
CA VAL A 783 -32.35 -7.15 -13.25
C VAL A 783 -31.79 -8.57 -13.15
N LYS A 784 -32.48 -9.54 -13.79
CA LYS A 784 -32.07 -10.94 -13.74
C LYS A 784 -31.33 -11.34 -15.02
N LEU A 785 -30.26 -12.13 -14.83
CA LEU A 785 -29.53 -12.83 -15.87
C LEU A 785 -29.70 -14.33 -15.67
N GLU A 786 -30.10 -15.05 -16.71
CA GLU A 786 -30.16 -16.51 -16.71
C GLU A 786 -28.94 -17.08 -17.42
N VAL A 787 -28.14 -17.88 -16.72
CA VAL A 787 -27.10 -18.72 -17.34
C VAL A 787 -27.69 -20.10 -17.60
N VAL A 788 -27.71 -20.51 -18.85
CA VAL A 788 -28.23 -21.82 -19.26
C VAL A 788 -27.12 -22.83 -19.49
N ARG A 789 -27.43 -24.10 -19.39
CA ARG A 789 -26.48 -25.16 -19.75
C ARG A 789 -26.02 -24.95 -21.19
N GLY A 790 -24.73 -25.04 -21.42
CA GLY A 790 -24.21 -25.08 -22.79
C GLY A 790 -24.83 -26.26 -23.54
N SER A 791 -25.22 -26.03 -24.77
CA SER A 791 -25.74 -27.07 -25.66
C SER A 791 -24.69 -28.11 -26.00
#